data_d21123e3128df9b55ef2a95670ad3086
#
_entry.id   d21123e3128df9b55ef2a95670ad3086
#
_cell.length_a   1.000
_cell.length_b   1.000
_cell.length_c   1.000
_cell.angle_alpha   90.00
_cell.angle_beta   90.00
_cell.angle_gamma   90.00
#
_symmetry.space_group_name_H-M   'P 1'
#
loop_
_entity.id
_entity.type
_entity.pdbx_description
1 polymer ?
#
loop_
_entity_poly.entity_id
_entity_poly.type
_entity_poly.pdbx_seq_one_letter_code
_entity_poly.pdbx_strand_id
1 'polypeptide(L)'
;MNQSVLLLAAGLLLPGLQVTASAQSLYVNDLGSAGDVYTTAPGSPTGNGTSSAPFATVAAALQAASPNSTIYIDAGTYSERVVLDKNVSLQGAGSATIFDGGLAAGNGQTQEAGFFITAAGGSSTPVKLSKFTVRNYDFGILTSGGPTSNFVVEDVEAVSNRQTGIFWNSLSGTQNLTFRRVRAAQNALPPNTNNNGAGRGLFIVNGHKQNILIEDSRFEQNRRGGLDVNDGSVSGLAIRNNQFTQNAGAALAVLGAAGERASGVYTSIAALIENNAIRDNASNGMELKACTGTGLGKGAGSFVVRNNYIARGLSQPTNLSFDNAGIAFVDRDRNVIGIGGGITGDLETGGAFIQSNTVRGYLSTGLGATLLNINGFGVVLEGGNNKVFNNIIAQCQRGVQVQDRPATTTTTSTPFFDIDRNTGVVSINDSIRYNRIDSCATALRAVNLTKVVEAGLNWLGSNSFEAVRGADGTNGGVVTLGGPTGFASLSAFEPTGFITYSPFLNSRTDASATPGFQADLSFLNVDRFCPTPGPIACLQKGVNLVTENGTVHMFAAMYDQDVIIAKSLTLTNSGSPTTIQNLTLNGLSKVVTLGSPLRINGNLALVNGFINSTATNLLTILPTATSTPGSSTSFVNGPVQKIGNTAFIFPIGKDTFWARLGITAPSTATASFTAEYFPTAYASAEITSPLRTVSRVEYWNLNRTAGTDNVQVQLFWENGARSGITEFSPNLQVARFNGTAWSTEGNGGLAGSLAAGSVLSAAPVSEFGAFTFGSVAPPLPVELVRFQATPIGNSRVQLRWATATELHNEGFGLERSLDGKKWQQIVFVQGKGSTSQQQEYTYSDQPNLFDQTLYYRLRQQDTDGKSTYSSVATVTLSVSSLASSISVYPNPAALAEHVRLALPRPLATATHVQLLDLTGRLVLTQIVPANATEVTLQLSDELAKGTYLVQVTGLESSGKPIRLVKQ
;
A
#
# COMPACT_ATOMS: atom_id res chain seq x y z
N MET A 1 -12.63 -58.24 -76.28
CA MET A 1 -12.02 -58.23 -77.58
C MET A 1 -11.45 -56.84 -77.92
N ASN A 2 -10.23 -56.86 -78.29
CA ASN A 2 -9.37 -55.77 -78.79
C ASN A 2 -8.86 -54.69 -77.95
N GLN A 3 -7.61 -54.89 -77.70
CA GLN A 3 -6.57 -54.00 -77.29
C GLN A 3 -6.35 -52.88 -78.29
N SER A 4 -5.96 -51.72 -77.79
CA SER A 4 -5.08 -50.81 -78.53
C SER A 4 -4.18 -50.14 -77.58
N VAL A 5 -2.90 -50.39 -77.83
CA VAL A 5 -1.72 -49.84 -77.09
C VAL A 5 -1.52 -48.38 -77.51
N LEU A 6 -1.35 -47.44 -76.60
CA LEU A 6 -0.86 -46.10 -76.95
C LEU A 6 0.37 -45.84 -76.05
N LEU A 7 1.49 -45.57 -76.65
CA LEU A 7 2.79 -45.24 -76.11
C LEU A 7 2.68 -43.97 -75.27
N LEU A 8 3.17 -44.04 -74.00
CA LEU A 8 3.42 -42.89 -73.15
C LEU A 8 4.88 -42.40 -73.38
N ALA A 9 5.01 -41.23 -73.97
CA ALA A 9 6.26 -40.50 -73.93
C ALA A 9 6.39 -39.78 -72.62
N ALA A 10 7.32 -40.24 -71.76
CA ALA A 10 7.66 -39.62 -70.54
C ALA A 10 8.49 -38.36 -70.83
N GLY A 11 7.81 -37.19 -70.74
CA GLY A 11 8.51 -35.92 -70.67
C GLY A 11 8.93 -35.67 -69.25
N LEU A 12 10.21 -35.72 -68.94
CA LEU A 12 10.79 -35.22 -67.70
C LEU A 12 10.50 -33.73 -67.59
N LEU A 13 9.51 -33.33 -66.81
CA LEU A 13 9.37 -31.99 -66.28
C LEU A 13 10.36 -31.89 -65.11
N LEU A 14 11.48 -31.25 -65.25
CA LEU A 14 12.35 -30.72 -64.24
C LEU A 14 11.45 -29.77 -63.41
N PRO A 15 11.41 -29.91 -62.07
CA PRO A 15 10.76 -28.89 -61.22
C PRO A 15 11.53 -27.60 -61.44
N GLY A 16 10.82 -26.58 -61.96
CA GLY A 16 11.39 -25.25 -62.09
C GLY A 16 11.98 -24.80 -60.80
N LEU A 17 13.26 -24.50 -60.80
CA LEU A 17 13.93 -23.75 -59.73
C LEU A 17 13.14 -22.45 -59.62
N GLN A 18 12.28 -22.34 -58.62
CA GLN A 18 11.85 -21.03 -58.15
C GLN A 18 13.10 -20.36 -57.59
N VAL A 19 13.74 -19.56 -58.38
CA VAL A 19 14.75 -18.60 -57.90
C VAL A 19 13.96 -17.65 -57.01
N THR A 20 13.98 -17.91 -55.72
CA THR A 20 13.51 -16.93 -54.74
C THR A 20 14.40 -15.72 -54.92
N ALA A 21 13.86 -14.65 -55.52
CA ALA A 21 14.57 -13.39 -55.65
C ALA A 21 15.10 -12.99 -54.28
N SER A 22 16.39 -12.87 -54.08
CA SER A 22 16.98 -12.49 -52.83
C SER A 22 16.58 -11.06 -52.47
N ALA A 23 16.42 -10.80 -51.16
CA ALA A 23 16.19 -9.44 -50.67
C ALA A 23 17.30 -8.51 -51.19
N GLN A 24 16.93 -7.36 -51.73
CA GLN A 24 17.84 -6.38 -52.31
C GLN A 24 17.91 -5.10 -51.50
N SER A 25 19.04 -4.42 -51.53
CA SER A 25 19.15 -3.03 -51.12
C SER A 25 19.13 -2.14 -52.35
N LEU A 26 18.09 -1.29 -52.45
CA LEU A 26 17.93 -0.34 -53.55
C LEU A 26 18.00 1.09 -52.98
N TYR A 27 18.46 2.02 -53.80
CA TYR A 27 18.73 3.37 -53.39
C TYR A 27 17.95 4.38 -54.22
N VAL A 28 17.41 5.39 -53.54
CA VAL A 28 16.67 6.50 -54.13
C VAL A 28 17.30 7.80 -53.65
N ASN A 29 17.51 8.73 -54.56
CA ASN A 29 17.92 10.08 -54.23
C ASN A 29 17.09 11.08 -55.04
N ASP A 30 16.99 12.33 -54.55
CA ASP A 30 16.44 13.41 -55.35
C ASP A 30 17.47 13.91 -56.40
N LEU A 31 17.22 15.06 -57.02
CA LEU A 31 18.13 15.63 -57.98
C LEU A 31 19.33 16.36 -57.35
N GLY A 32 19.35 16.44 -56.03
CA GLY A 32 20.43 17.05 -55.25
C GLY A 32 21.44 16.04 -54.71
N SER A 33 22.50 16.54 -54.10
CA SER A 33 23.49 15.75 -53.35
C SER A 33 23.75 16.32 -51.93
N ALA A 34 22.97 17.23 -51.50
CA ALA A 34 23.17 17.92 -50.24
C ALA A 34 22.59 17.12 -49.08
N GLY A 35 23.42 16.64 -48.19
CA GLY A 35 22.97 15.89 -46.99
C GLY A 35 22.80 14.40 -47.24
N ASP A 36 23.23 13.87 -48.38
CA ASP A 36 23.16 12.46 -48.71
C ASP A 36 23.90 11.56 -47.71
N VAL A 37 23.29 10.47 -47.37
CA VAL A 37 23.81 9.49 -46.41
C VAL A 37 24.04 8.13 -47.04
N TYR A 38 23.22 7.75 -48.00
CA TYR A 38 23.22 6.40 -48.62
C TYR A 38 23.78 6.37 -50.01
N THR A 39 23.72 7.47 -50.75
CA THR A 39 24.11 7.55 -52.12
C THR A 39 25.30 8.45 -52.38
N THR A 40 26.00 8.24 -53.48
CA THR A 40 27.15 9.05 -53.91
C THR A 40 26.88 9.84 -55.22
N ALA A 41 25.65 9.78 -55.69
CA ALA A 41 25.19 10.48 -56.90
C ALA A 41 23.71 10.91 -56.78
N PRO A 42 23.31 11.98 -57.46
CA PRO A 42 21.90 12.36 -57.56
C PRO A 42 21.04 11.27 -58.21
N GLY A 43 19.74 11.28 -57.86
CA GLY A 43 18.78 10.35 -58.45
C GLY A 43 18.61 10.52 -59.95
N SER A 44 18.52 9.42 -60.64
CA SER A 44 18.35 9.42 -62.11
C SER A 44 17.16 8.60 -62.59
N PRO A 45 16.36 9.08 -63.55
CA PRO A 45 15.34 8.29 -64.19
C PRO A 45 15.87 7.00 -64.85
N THR A 46 17.14 6.95 -65.15
CA THR A 46 17.84 5.78 -65.70
C THR A 46 18.71 5.07 -64.68
N GLY A 47 18.59 5.43 -63.42
CA GLY A 47 19.29 4.78 -62.31
C GLY A 47 18.96 3.30 -62.25
N ASN A 48 19.90 2.50 -61.71
CA ASN A 48 19.69 1.06 -61.56
C ASN A 48 19.52 0.64 -60.08
N GLY A 49 19.38 1.62 -59.19
CA GLY A 49 19.13 1.42 -57.79
C GLY A 49 20.35 1.10 -56.95
N THR A 50 21.56 1.23 -57.46
CA THR A 50 22.80 1.16 -56.68
C THR A 50 23.07 2.50 -56.00
N SER A 51 23.92 2.53 -54.98
CA SER A 51 24.28 3.78 -54.28
C SER A 51 24.98 4.81 -55.17
N SER A 52 25.66 4.38 -56.22
CA SER A 52 26.32 5.21 -57.23
C SER A 52 25.44 5.55 -58.47
N ALA A 53 24.30 4.90 -58.63
CA ALA A 53 23.34 5.17 -59.68
C ALA A 53 21.89 4.98 -59.15
N PRO A 54 21.48 5.81 -58.12
CA PRO A 54 20.17 5.66 -57.48
C PRO A 54 19.01 6.01 -58.37
N PHE A 55 17.85 5.46 -58.09
CA PHE A 55 16.61 5.87 -58.74
C PHE A 55 16.25 7.30 -58.35
N ALA A 56 15.58 8.01 -59.21
CA ALA A 56 15.08 9.38 -58.93
C ALA A 56 13.76 9.39 -58.14
N THR A 57 13.05 8.26 -58.08
CA THR A 57 11.75 8.13 -57.39
C THR A 57 11.64 6.83 -56.63
N VAL A 58 10.88 6.84 -55.54
CA VAL A 58 10.53 5.63 -54.78
C VAL A 58 9.67 4.69 -55.63
N ALA A 59 8.81 5.22 -56.47
CA ALA A 59 7.99 4.43 -57.38
C ALA A 59 8.85 3.54 -58.31
N ALA A 60 9.92 4.11 -58.93
CA ALA A 60 10.86 3.32 -59.74
C ALA A 60 11.59 2.24 -58.94
N ALA A 61 12.02 2.56 -57.74
CA ALA A 61 12.66 1.59 -56.85
C ALA A 61 11.68 0.46 -56.42
N LEU A 62 10.44 0.79 -56.10
CA LEU A 62 9.39 -0.19 -55.79
C LEU A 62 9.08 -1.11 -56.98
N GLN A 63 9.06 -0.57 -58.18
CA GLN A 63 8.87 -1.39 -59.40
C GLN A 63 10.00 -2.43 -59.54
N ALA A 64 11.25 -2.04 -59.28
CA ALA A 64 12.42 -2.91 -59.38
C ALA A 64 12.59 -3.86 -58.17
N ALA A 65 12.02 -3.54 -57.02
CA ALA A 65 12.21 -4.27 -55.78
C ALA A 65 11.58 -5.66 -55.76
N SER A 66 12.30 -6.63 -55.31
CA SER A 66 11.80 -7.95 -54.89
C SER A 66 11.13 -7.87 -53.51
N PRO A 67 10.22 -8.77 -53.16
CA PRO A 67 9.70 -8.87 -51.81
C PRO A 67 10.81 -9.01 -50.75
N ASN A 68 10.61 -8.39 -49.57
CA ASN A 68 11.56 -8.31 -48.45
C ASN A 68 12.84 -7.47 -48.70
N SER A 69 12.89 -6.75 -49.83
CA SER A 69 13.96 -5.77 -50.09
C SER A 69 13.81 -4.53 -49.20
N THR A 70 14.91 -3.79 -49.05
CA THR A 70 14.92 -2.48 -48.41
C THR A 70 15.27 -1.40 -49.40
N ILE A 71 14.47 -0.36 -49.51
CA ILE A 71 14.76 0.84 -50.29
C ILE A 71 15.25 1.92 -49.34
N TYR A 72 16.49 2.36 -49.56
CA TYR A 72 17.10 3.47 -48.84
C TYR A 72 16.84 4.76 -49.60
N ILE A 73 16.25 5.74 -48.95
CA ILE A 73 15.84 7.01 -49.52
C ILE A 73 16.66 8.13 -48.89
N ASP A 74 17.45 8.80 -49.68
CA ASP A 74 18.35 9.82 -49.19
C ASP A 74 17.68 11.11 -48.75
N ALA A 75 18.44 12.04 -48.20
CA ALA A 75 17.95 13.37 -47.85
C ALA A 75 17.47 14.10 -49.08
N GLY A 76 16.33 14.75 -49.00
CA GLY A 76 15.73 15.47 -50.16
C GLY A 76 14.24 15.66 -49.99
N THR A 77 13.64 16.37 -50.98
CA THR A 77 12.19 16.57 -50.99
C THR A 77 11.56 15.87 -52.19
N TYR A 78 10.70 14.92 -51.86
CA TYR A 78 10.00 14.05 -52.79
C TYR A 78 8.53 14.45 -52.83
N SER A 79 8.02 14.84 -53.98
CA SER A 79 6.62 15.24 -54.20
C SER A 79 5.73 14.10 -54.72
N GLU A 80 6.22 12.90 -54.74
CA GLU A 80 5.50 11.72 -55.22
C GLU A 80 4.57 11.11 -54.17
N ARG A 81 3.54 10.42 -54.66
CA ARG A 81 2.71 9.50 -53.88
C ARG A 81 3.30 8.11 -53.93
N VAL A 82 3.67 7.57 -52.82
CA VAL A 82 4.23 6.21 -52.73
C VAL A 82 3.11 5.18 -52.56
N VAL A 83 2.96 4.27 -53.51
CA VAL A 83 2.03 3.13 -53.43
C VAL A 83 2.81 1.89 -53.06
N LEU A 84 2.62 1.43 -51.83
CA LEU A 84 3.29 0.24 -51.31
C LEU A 84 2.36 -0.97 -51.49
N ASP A 85 2.57 -1.69 -52.59
CA ASP A 85 1.83 -2.91 -52.97
C ASP A 85 2.62 -4.20 -52.78
N LYS A 86 3.82 -4.10 -52.21
CA LYS A 86 4.74 -5.22 -52.00
C LYS A 86 5.27 -5.17 -50.55
N ASN A 87 5.71 -6.32 -50.04
CA ASN A 87 6.42 -6.42 -48.75
C ASN A 87 7.85 -5.87 -48.86
N VAL A 88 8.00 -4.58 -48.99
CA VAL A 88 9.28 -3.88 -49.11
C VAL A 88 9.40 -2.84 -48.03
N SER A 89 10.55 -2.80 -47.36
CA SER A 89 10.83 -1.81 -46.32
C SER A 89 11.38 -0.52 -46.93
N LEU A 90 10.98 0.63 -46.37
CA LEU A 90 11.40 1.96 -46.79
C LEU A 90 12.14 2.65 -45.64
N GLN A 91 13.36 3.09 -45.86
CA GLN A 91 14.17 3.75 -44.91
C GLN A 91 14.74 5.07 -45.42
N GLY A 92 14.29 6.18 -44.90
CA GLY A 92 14.85 7.50 -45.14
C GLY A 92 16.19 7.74 -44.42
N ALA A 93 16.85 8.82 -44.75
CA ALA A 93 18.08 9.29 -44.12
C ALA A 93 17.82 10.06 -42.78
N GLY A 94 16.58 10.26 -42.42
CA GLY A 94 16.14 11.01 -41.23
C GLY A 94 15.07 12.05 -41.58
N SER A 95 14.96 13.08 -40.71
CA SER A 95 13.98 14.17 -40.91
C SER A 95 14.23 15.01 -42.19
N ALA A 96 15.41 14.89 -42.78
CA ALA A 96 15.76 15.54 -44.04
C ALA A 96 15.22 14.79 -45.27
N THR A 97 14.75 13.55 -45.16
CA THR A 97 13.99 12.84 -46.21
C THR A 97 12.54 13.26 -46.07
N ILE A 98 12.06 14.10 -46.97
CA ILE A 98 10.76 14.77 -46.84
C ILE A 98 9.86 14.38 -48.04
N PHE A 99 8.73 13.78 -47.75
CA PHE A 99 7.64 13.61 -48.70
C PHE A 99 6.66 14.79 -48.52
N ASP A 100 6.55 15.65 -49.52
CA ASP A 100 5.75 16.87 -49.49
C ASP A 100 4.70 16.89 -50.63
N GLY A 101 3.46 16.74 -50.24
CA GLY A 101 2.32 16.74 -51.18
C GLY A 101 1.99 18.10 -51.80
N GLY A 102 2.58 19.18 -51.25
CA GLY A 102 2.36 20.53 -51.77
C GLY A 102 0.91 21.03 -51.72
N LEU A 103 0.04 20.34 -50.97
CA LEU A 103 -1.39 20.67 -50.92
C LEU A 103 -1.62 21.96 -50.13
N ALA A 104 -1.90 23.02 -50.83
CA ALA A 104 -2.46 24.22 -50.21
C ALA A 104 -3.85 23.94 -49.63
N ALA A 105 -4.12 24.49 -48.46
CA ALA A 105 -5.41 24.40 -47.82
C ALA A 105 -6.53 24.82 -48.77
N GLY A 106 -7.46 23.91 -49.09
CA GLY A 106 -8.71 24.25 -49.78
C GLY A 106 -9.03 23.57 -51.13
N ASN A 107 -8.15 22.78 -51.72
CA ASN A 107 -8.49 22.03 -52.90
C ASN A 107 -9.21 20.72 -52.52
N GLY A 108 -10.51 20.64 -52.78
CA GLY A 108 -11.39 19.50 -52.48
C GLY A 108 -11.11 18.24 -53.32
N GLN A 109 -9.89 17.90 -53.56
CA GLN A 109 -9.51 16.69 -54.25
C GLN A 109 -9.46 15.51 -53.27
N THR A 110 -9.96 14.40 -53.71
CA THR A 110 -10.26 13.22 -52.90
C THR A 110 -9.02 12.39 -52.56
N GLN A 111 -8.80 12.17 -51.27
CA GLN A 111 -7.99 11.10 -50.70
C GLN A 111 -6.54 10.93 -51.23
N GLU A 112 -5.76 11.97 -51.26
CA GLU A 112 -4.34 11.87 -51.57
C GLU A 112 -3.54 11.51 -50.31
N ALA A 113 -2.88 10.34 -50.35
CA ALA A 113 -1.98 9.89 -49.31
C ALA A 113 -0.52 9.98 -49.75
N GLY A 114 0.37 10.45 -48.86
CA GLY A 114 1.80 10.40 -49.13
C GLY A 114 2.26 8.95 -49.32
N PHE A 115 1.85 8.08 -48.40
CA PHE A 115 2.03 6.63 -48.49
C PHE A 115 0.69 5.94 -48.51
N PHE A 116 0.39 5.22 -49.60
CA PHE A 116 -0.80 4.39 -49.74
C PHE A 116 -0.41 2.91 -49.68
N ILE A 117 -0.76 2.22 -48.61
CA ILE A 117 -0.36 0.85 -48.36
C ILE A 117 -1.47 -0.12 -48.72
N THR A 118 -1.21 -1.03 -49.66
CA THR A 118 -2.15 -2.09 -50.10
C THR A 118 -1.63 -3.49 -49.80
N ALA A 119 -0.33 -3.64 -49.45
CA ALA A 119 0.32 -4.91 -49.17
C ALA A 119 0.18 -5.30 -47.67
N ALA A 120 0.08 -6.60 -47.39
CA ALA A 120 0.29 -7.15 -46.06
C ALA A 120 1.77 -7.39 -45.84
N GLY A 121 2.31 -7.03 -44.67
CA GLY A 121 3.68 -7.38 -44.26
C GLY A 121 3.89 -8.88 -44.24
N GLY A 122 5.13 -9.33 -44.45
CA GLY A 122 5.50 -10.75 -44.39
C GLY A 122 5.35 -11.34 -42.96
N SER A 123 5.10 -12.63 -42.86
CA SER A 123 4.90 -13.30 -41.57
C SER A 123 6.17 -13.43 -40.74
N SER A 124 7.34 -13.44 -41.37
CA SER A 124 8.62 -13.64 -40.70
C SER A 124 9.48 -12.36 -40.61
N THR A 125 9.28 -11.42 -41.54
CA THR A 125 10.00 -10.12 -41.54
C THR A 125 8.97 -9.00 -41.68
N PRO A 126 8.84 -8.15 -40.64
CA PRO A 126 7.90 -7.02 -40.75
C PRO A 126 8.37 -6.00 -41.80
N VAL A 127 7.43 -5.42 -42.48
CA VAL A 127 7.68 -4.28 -43.36
C VAL A 127 7.96 -3.06 -42.50
N LYS A 128 9.08 -2.41 -42.74
CA LYS A 128 9.51 -1.24 -41.99
C LYS A 128 9.40 0.05 -42.80
N LEU A 129 8.71 1.03 -42.21
CA LEU A 129 8.67 2.40 -42.70
C LEU A 129 9.41 3.28 -41.70
N SER A 130 10.52 3.88 -42.10
CA SER A 130 11.34 4.55 -41.10
C SER A 130 12.11 5.76 -41.58
N LYS A 131 12.39 6.70 -40.64
CA LYS A 131 13.33 7.80 -40.79
C LYS A 131 12.98 8.76 -41.92
N PHE A 132 11.74 9.24 -42.02
CA PHE A 132 11.31 10.25 -42.98
C PHE A 132 10.19 11.13 -42.42
N THR A 133 9.98 12.26 -43.06
CA THR A 133 8.86 13.19 -42.84
C THR A 133 7.87 13.09 -43.95
N VAL A 134 6.55 13.01 -43.66
CA VAL A 134 5.47 13.07 -44.61
C VAL A 134 4.52 14.20 -44.23
N ARG A 135 4.30 15.13 -45.15
CA ARG A 135 3.51 16.35 -44.88
C ARG A 135 2.73 16.85 -46.09
N ASN A 136 1.76 17.70 -45.79
CA ASN A 136 0.97 18.42 -46.82
C ASN A 136 0.21 17.49 -47.82
N TYR A 137 -0.17 16.30 -47.38
CA TYR A 137 -1.14 15.41 -48.05
C TYR A 137 -2.48 15.46 -47.31
N ASP A 138 -3.49 14.76 -47.83
CA ASP A 138 -4.72 14.49 -47.07
C ASP A 138 -4.41 13.56 -45.88
N PHE A 139 -3.74 12.46 -46.18
CA PHE A 139 -3.22 11.50 -45.20
C PHE A 139 -1.71 11.37 -45.38
N GLY A 140 -0.96 11.44 -44.29
CA GLY A 140 0.47 11.15 -44.39
C GLY A 140 0.70 9.70 -44.80
N ILE A 141 0.13 8.76 -44.05
CA ILE A 141 0.11 7.33 -44.33
C ILE A 141 -1.33 6.85 -44.31
N LEU A 142 -1.77 6.11 -45.32
CA LEU A 142 -3.12 5.55 -45.48
C LEU A 142 -3.03 4.08 -45.88
N THR A 143 -3.77 3.19 -45.21
CA THR A 143 -3.95 1.81 -45.67
C THR A 143 -5.28 1.62 -46.41
N SER A 144 -5.32 0.70 -47.36
CA SER A 144 -6.45 0.53 -48.30
C SER A 144 -7.69 -0.17 -47.72
N GLY A 145 -7.66 -0.58 -46.43
CA GLY A 145 -8.74 -1.40 -45.85
C GLY A 145 -8.54 -2.92 -46.01
N GLY A 146 -7.57 -3.36 -46.82
CA GLY A 146 -7.13 -4.75 -46.90
C GLY A 146 -6.30 -5.21 -45.67
N PRO A 147 -5.87 -6.47 -45.60
CA PRO A 147 -5.04 -6.96 -44.51
C PRO A 147 -3.68 -6.27 -44.53
N THR A 148 -3.35 -5.57 -43.46
CA THR A 148 -2.10 -4.82 -43.29
C THR A 148 -1.50 -5.18 -41.92
N SER A 149 -0.83 -6.33 -41.82
CA SER A 149 -0.22 -6.87 -40.64
C SER A 149 1.31 -6.87 -40.72
N ASN A 150 1.98 -7.03 -39.53
CA ASN A 150 3.44 -7.12 -39.44
C ASN A 150 4.17 -5.89 -40.00
N PHE A 151 3.80 -4.70 -39.53
CA PHE A 151 4.44 -3.44 -39.87
C PHE A 151 5.14 -2.80 -38.68
N VAL A 152 6.26 -2.15 -38.95
CA VAL A 152 6.96 -1.25 -38.00
C VAL A 152 7.07 0.13 -38.65
N VAL A 153 6.47 1.11 -38.03
CA VAL A 153 6.61 2.53 -38.40
C VAL A 153 7.45 3.19 -37.28
N GLU A 154 8.66 3.57 -37.61
CA GLU A 154 9.55 4.15 -36.60
C GLU A 154 10.36 5.34 -37.13
N ASP A 155 10.64 6.29 -36.23
CA ASP A 155 11.35 7.53 -36.57
C ASP A 155 10.67 8.29 -37.73
N VAL A 156 9.32 8.31 -37.77
CA VAL A 156 8.52 8.93 -38.84
C VAL A 156 7.81 10.17 -38.29
N GLU A 157 7.90 11.26 -39.05
CA GLU A 157 7.11 12.46 -38.80
C GLU A 157 5.94 12.56 -39.80
N ALA A 158 4.72 12.50 -39.30
CA ALA A 158 3.50 12.70 -40.10
C ALA A 158 2.83 14.00 -39.66
N VAL A 159 3.18 15.10 -40.34
CA VAL A 159 2.87 16.45 -39.85
C VAL A 159 2.15 17.30 -40.88
N SER A 160 1.28 18.17 -40.41
CA SER A 160 0.56 19.15 -41.27
C SER A 160 -0.22 18.52 -42.43
N ASN A 161 -0.74 17.31 -42.25
CA ASN A 161 -1.59 16.68 -43.26
C ASN A 161 -3.05 17.15 -43.07
N ARG A 162 -3.78 17.30 -44.17
CA ARG A 162 -5.12 17.92 -44.16
C ARG A 162 -6.21 17.13 -43.48
N GLN A 163 -6.03 15.85 -43.26
CA GLN A 163 -6.99 15.00 -42.54
C GLN A 163 -6.33 14.28 -41.34
N THR A 164 -5.49 13.33 -41.61
CA THR A 164 -4.91 12.49 -40.53
C THR A 164 -3.43 12.24 -40.82
N GLY A 165 -2.62 12.27 -39.78
CA GLY A 165 -1.19 11.96 -39.93
C GLY A 165 -0.99 10.54 -40.43
N ILE A 166 -1.51 9.56 -39.69
CA ILE A 166 -1.44 8.13 -40.04
C ILE A 166 -2.86 7.54 -39.88
N PHE A 167 -3.45 7.10 -40.98
CA PHE A 167 -4.76 6.45 -41.04
C PHE A 167 -4.61 4.98 -41.39
N TRP A 168 -4.61 4.13 -40.35
CA TRP A 168 -4.46 2.69 -40.46
C TRP A 168 -5.83 2.03 -40.49
N ASN A 169 -6.38 1.86 -41.68
CA ASN A 169 -7.68 1.25 -41.91
C ASN A 169 -7.50 -0.20 -42.38
N SER A 170 -8.10 -1.15 -41.67
CA SER A 170 -8.01 -2.56 -42.02
C SER A 170 -9.33 -3.28 -41.76
N LEU A 171 -10.22 -3.34 -42.74
CA LEU A 171 -11.51 -4.01 -42.63
C LEU A 171 -11.39 -5.50 -42.31
N SER A 172 -10.33 -6.16 -42.79
CA SER A 172 -10.04 -7.57 -42.54
C SER A 172 -9.31 -7.82 -41.23
N GLY A 173 -9.04 -6.76 -40.44
CA GLY A 173 -8.24 -6.83 -39.25
C GLY A 173 -6.74 -6.62 -39.48
N THR A 174 -5.99 -6.43 -38.37
CA THR A 174 -4.57 -6.19 -38.44
C THR A 174 -3.88 -6.77 -37.18
N GLN A 175 -2.64 -7.22 -37.31
CA GLN A 175 -1.88 -7.75 -36.21
C GLN A 175 -0.40 -7.36 -36.30
N ASN A 176 0.27 -7.36 -35.12
CA ASN A 176 1.69 -7.11 -35.01
C ASN A 176 2.10 -5.76 -35.63
N LEU A 177 1.47 -4.68 -35.18
CA LEU A 177 1.83 -3.31 -35.58
C LEU A 177 2.70 -2.67 -34.50
N THR A 178 3.77 -2.03 -34.91
CA THR A 178 4.59 -1.20 -34.02
C THR A 178 4.70 0.21 -34.55
N PHE A 179 4.32 1.20 -33.74
CA PHE A 179 4.57 2.61 -33.95
C PHE A 179 5.53 3.09 -32.88
N ARG A 180 6.77 3.40 -33.25
CA ARG A 180 7.83 3.78 -32.32
C ARG A 180 8.51 5.06 -32.75
N ARG A 181 8.68 6.00 -31.82
CA ARG A 181 9.29 7.32 -32.10
C ARG A 181 8.64 8.03 -33.28
N VAL A 182 7.31 7.90 -33.39
CA VAL A 182 6.50 8.59 -34.38
C VAL A 182 6.15 9.97 -33.84
N ARG A 183 6.26 10.97 -34.65
CA ARG A 183 5.69 12.29 -34.41
C ARG A 183 4.53 12.56 -35.32
N ALA A 184 3.32 12.62 -34.80
CA ALA A 184 2.13 12.99 -35.58
C ALA A 184 1.57 14.31 -35.03
N ALA A 185 1.76 15.39 -35.81
CA ALA A 185 1.50 16.73 -35.29
C ALA A 185 0.81 17.63 -36.32
N GLN A 186 0.00 18.58 -35.83
CA GLN A 186 -0.65 19.62 -36.63
C GLN A 186 -1.46 19.07 -37.80
N ASN A 187 -2.02 17.87 -37.65
CA ASN A 187 -2.83 17.26 -38.69
C ASN A 187 -4.26 17.84 -38.66
N ALA A 188 -4.84 18.05 -39.80
CA ALA A 188 -6.09 18.72 -40.12
C ALA A 188 -6.06 20.26 -40.18
N LEU A 189 -6.35 20.76 -41.33
CA LEU A 189 -6.54 22.17 -41.72
C LEU A 189 -8.01 22.61 -41.54
N PRO A 190 -8.30 23.89 -41.75
CA PRO A 190 -9.23 24.69 -40.98
C PRO A 190 -10.73 24.40 -41.16
N PRO A 191 -11.63 25.23 -40.60
CA PRO A 191 -12.84 24.84 -39.87
C PRO A 191 -14.03 24.34 -40.65
N ASN A 192 -13.98 24.12 -41.93
CA ASN A 192 -15.18 23.94 -42.78
C ASN A 192 -15.37 22.61 -43.49
N THR A 193 -14.70 21.56 -43.11
CA THR A 193 -14.97 20.22 -43.65
C THR A 193 -15.70 19.36 -42.65
N ASN A 194 -16.96 19.03 -42.93
CA ASN A 194 -17.80 18.11 -42.17
C ASN A 194 -17.31 16.65 -42.17
N ASN A 195 -16.03 16.40 -42.35
CA ASN A 195 -15.50 15.04 -42.34
C ASN A 195 -15.23 14.56 -40.92
N ASN A 196 -16.12 13.74 -40.39
CA ASN A 196 -16.08 13.21 -39.02
C ASN A 196 -14.82 12.40 -38.66
N GLY A 197 -13.99 12.04 -39.65
CA GLY A 197 -12.74 11.29 -39.45
C GLY A 197 -11.46 12.12 -39.36
N ALA A 198 -11.50 13.38 -39.81
CA ALA A 198 -10.30 14.21 -39.98
C ALA A 198 -9.72 14.77 -38.64
N GLY A 199 -8.41 14.97 -38.65
CA GLY A 199 -7.71 15.71 -37.61
C GLY A 199 -7.09 14.86 -36.51
N ARG A 200 -6.81 13.60 -36.74
CA ARG A 200 -6.11 12.74 -35.77
C ARG A 200 -4.63 12.64 -36.10
N GLY A 201 -3.82 12.43 -35.04
CA GLY A 201 -2.41 12.10 -35.22
C GLY A 201 -2.23 10.68 -35.81
N LEU A 202 -2.67 9.68 -35.05
CA LEU A 202 -2.73 8.28 -35.47
C LEU A 202 -4.16 7.75 -35.27
N PHE A 203 -4.72 7.17 -36.30
CA PHE A 203 -6.05 6.56 -36.28
C PHE A 203 -5.98 5.12 -36.80
N ILE A 204 -6.22 4.15 -35.93
CA ILE A 204 -6.25 2.73 -36.24
C ILE A 204 -7.71 2.28 -36.17
N VAL A 205 -8.30 1.86 -37.30
CA VAL A 205 -9.74 1.69 -37.38
C VAL A 205 -10.13 0.41 -38.14
N ASN A 206 -11.35 -0.06 -37.86
CA ASN A 206 -11.98 -1.26 -38.45
C ASN A 206 -11.27 -2.58 -38.09
N GLY A 207 -11.97 -3.68 -38.27
CA GLY A 207 -11.50 -5.04 -38.11
C GLY A 207 -10.98 -5.36 -36.71
N HIS A 208 -10.52 -6.59 -36.51
CA HIS A 208 -9.87 -7.02 -35.28
C HIS A 208 -8.40 -6.58 -35.25
N LYS A 209 -7.97 -5.98 -34.14
CA LYS A 209 -6.63 -5.46 -33.95
C LYS A 209 -5.92 -6.27 -32.84
N GLN A 210 -4.78 -6.85 -33.20
CA GLN A 210 -4.04 -7.74 -32.30
C GLN A 210 -2.56 -7.38 -32.21
N ASN A 211 -2.01 -7.37 -30.99
CA ASN A 211 -0.59 -7.09 -30.74
C ASN A 211 -0.14 -5.74 -31.30
N ILE A 212 -0.76 -4.67 -30.85
CA ILE A 212 -0.44 -3.31 -31.29
C ILE A 212 0.46 -2.65 -30.25
N LEU A 213 1.63 -2.18 -30.67
CA LEU A 213 2.56 -1.44 -29.84
C LEU A 213 2.71 -0.01 -30.33
N ILE A 214 2.46 0.96 -29.45
CA ILE A 214 2.64 2.39 -29.69
C ILE A 214 3.50 2.95 -28.58
N GLU A 215 4.75 3.29 -28.88
CA GLU A 215 5.69 3.70 -27.85
C GLU A 215 6.62 4.83 -28.28
N ASP A 216 7.13 5.57 -27.27
CA ASP A 216 8.14 6.62 -27.42
C ASP A 216 7.76 7.70 -28.46
N SER A 217 6.44 7.91 -28.69
CA SER A 217 5.90 8.72 -29.78
C SER A 217 5.27 10.02 -29.27
N ARG A 218 5.08 10.98 -30.19
CA ARG A 218 4.53 12.30 -29.87
C ARG A 218 3.32 12.60 -30.76
N PHE A 219 2.22 12.98 -30.12
CA PHE A 219 0.95 13.35 -30.78
C PHE A 219 0.58 14.77 -30.32
N GLU A 220 0.81 15.74 -31.21
CA GLU A 220 0.83 17.15 -30.80
C GLU A 220 -0.07 18.00 -31.72
N GLN A 221 -0.88 18.88 -31.12
CA GLN A 221 -1.64 19.90 -31.81
C GLN A 221 -2.50 19.37 -32.96
N ASN A 222 -2.96 18.14 -32.88
CA ASN A 222 -3.89 17.60 -33.87
C ASN A 222 -5.30 18.13 -33.61
N ARG A 223 -6.07 18.43 -34.66
CA ARG A 223 -7.34 19.13 -34.53
C ARG A 223 -8.42 18.33 -33.82
N ARG A 224 -8.37 17.00 -33.81
CA ARG A 224 -9.37 16.14 -33.15
C ARG A 224 -8.78 15.32 -32.01
N GLY A 225 -7.86 14.44 -32.28
CA GLY A 225 -7.27 13.59 -31.25
C GLY A 225 -5.82 13.24 -31.55
N GLY A 226 -5.08 12.86 -30.51
CA GLY A 226 -3.71 12.40 -30.69
C GLY A 226 -3.66 11.00 -31.30
N LEU A 227 -4.23 10.05 -30.58
CA LEU A 227 -4.31 8.64 -30.93
C LEU A 227 -5.73 8.13 -30.76
N ASP A 228 -6.24 7.42 -31.77
CA ASP A 228 -7.55 6.82 -31.72
C ASP A 228 -7.48 5.38 -32.24
N VAL A 229 -7.85 4.41 -31.42
CA VAL A 229 -7.96 2.99 -31.77
C VAL A 229 -9.44 2.63 -31.68
N ASN A 230 -10.12 2.56 -32.82
CA ASN A 230 -11.58 2.57 -32.91
C ASN A 230 -12.13 1.53 -33.86
N ASP A 231 -13.45 1.33 -33.82
CA ASP A 231 -14.22 0.47 -34.71
C ASP A 231 -13.62 -0.94 -34.88
N GLY A 232 -14.12 -1.87 -34.10
CA GLY A 232 -13.66 -3.25 -34.04
C GLY A 232 -13.12 -3.66 -32.70
N SER A 233 -12.76 -4.92 -32.54
CA SER A 233 -12.18 -5.44 -31.33
C SER A 233 -10.66 -5.20 -31.26
N VAL A 234 -10.13 -5.08 -30.07
CA VAL A 234 -8.71 -4.85 -29.81
C VAL A 234 -8.21 -5.80 -28.73
N SER A 235 -7.07 -6.45 -28.97
CA SER A 235 -6.39 -7.30 -27.98
C SER A 235 -4.88 -7.13 -28.07
N GLY A 236 -4.19 -7.30 -26.93
CA GLY A 236 -2.74 -7.15 -26.89
C GLY A 236 -2.24 -5.73 -27.22
N LEU A 237 -2.99 -4.71 -26.82
CA LEU A 237 -2.65 -3.30 -27.05
C LEU A 237 -1.65 -2.81 -25.99
N ALA A 238 -0.55 -2.22 -26.42
CA ALA A 238 0.40 -1.54 -25.55
C ALA A 238 0.64 -0.09 -26.02
N ILE A 239 0.36 0.89 -25.15
CA ILE A 239 0.57 2.32 -25.40
C ILE A 239 1.44 2.85 -24.25
N ARG A 240 2.72 3.10 -24.54
CA ARG A 240 3.67 3.44 -23.47
C ARG A 240 4.68 4.50 -23.85
N ASN A 241 5.09 5.29 -22.85
CA ASN A 241 6.12 6.33 -22.98
C ASN A 241 5.80 7.41 -24.04
N ASN A 242 4.53 7.63 -24.39
CA ASN A 242 4.14 8.60 -25.39
C ASN A 242 3.86 9.97 -24.77
N GLN A 243 3.92 11.00 -25.62
CA GLN A 243 3.54 12.37 -25.27
C GLN A 243 2.34 12.81 -26.10
N PHE A 244 1.31 13.31 -25.44
CA PHE A 244 0.10 13.84 -26.06
C PHE A 244 -0.09 15.29 -25.61
N THR A 245 0.06 16.24 -26.50
CA THR A 245 0.08 17.65 -26.11
C THR A 245 -0.81 18.48 -27.02
N GLN A 246 -1.69 19.28 -26.43
CA GLN A 246 -2.50 20.30 -27.10
C GLN A 246 -3.34 19.78 -28.30
N ASN A 247 -3.79 18.53 -28.26
CA ASN A 247 -4.74 18.05 -29.23
C ASN A 247 -6.13 18.64 -28.94
N ALA A 248 -6.89 19.01 -29.98
CA ALA A 248 -8.18 19.66 -29.78
C ALA A 248 -9.35 18.71 -29.42
N GLY A 249 -9.07 17.41 -29.31
CA GLY A 249 -10.00 16.38 -28.84
C GLY A 249 -9.36 15.56 -27.71
N ALA A 250 -9.78 14.30 -27.58
CA ALA A 250 -9.17 13.37 -26.63
C ALA A 250 -7.70 13.12 -27.00
N ALA A 251 -6.83 13.09 -26.00
CA ALA A 251 -5.43 12.76 -26.26
C ALA A 251 -5.29 11.34 -26.80
N LEU A 252 -5.98 10.42 -26.15
CA LEU A 252 -5.98 8.99 -26.43
C LEU A 252 -7.41 8.45 -26.34
N ALA A 253 -7.86 7.77 -27.37
CA ALA A 253 -9.13 7.06 -27.38
C ALA A 253 -8.92 5.58 -27.74
N VAL A 254 -9.55 4.69 -26.98
CA VAL A 254 -9.56 3.24 -27.24
C VAL A 254 -10.98 2.72 -27.12
N LEU A 255 -11.42 2.00 -28.13
CA LEU A 255 -12.74 1.40 -28.18
C LEU A 255 -12.63 -0.12 -28.33
N GLY A 256 -13.36 -0.86 -27.49
CA GLY A 256 -13.54 -2.31 -27.63
C GLY A 256 -12.30 -3.15 -27.31
N ALA A 257 -11.41 -2.70 -26.42
CA ALA A 257 -10.26 -3.50 -26.02
C ALA A 257 -10.66 -4.57 -25.01
N ALA A 258 -10.33 -5.83 -25.34
CA ALA A 258 -10.53 -7.00 -24.48
C ALA A 258 -9.44 -8.04 -24.75
N GLY A 259 -9.13 -8.87 -23.77
CA GLY A 259 -8.23 -10.00 -23.99
C GLY A 259 -8.85 -11.07 -24.90
N GLU A 260 -8.02 -11.73 -25.69
CA GLU A 260 -8.42 -12.93 -26.43
C GLU A 260 -8.89 -14.02 -25.48
N ARG A 261 -9.90 -14.77 -25.87
CA ARG A 261 -10.43 -15.91 -25.10
C ARG A 261 -10.38 -17.21 -25.91
N ALA A 262 -9.83 -18.25 -25.31
CA ALA A 262 -9.93 -19.62 -25.80
C ALA A 262 -10.57 -20.50 -24.71
N SER A 263 -11.65 -21.22 -25.07
CA SER A 263 -12.38 -22.09 -24.11
C SER A 263 -12.78 -21.39 -22.80
N GLY A 264 -13.17 -20.12 -22.88
CA GLY A 264 -13.57 -19.31 -21.72
C GLY A 264 -12.41 -18.70 -20.90
N VAL A 265 -11.16 -19.01 -21.24
CA VAL A 265 -9.96 -18.51 -20.55
C VAL A 265 -9.31 -17.41 -21.39
N TYR A 266 -8.90 -16.33 -20.75
CA TYR A 266 -8.13 -15.29 -21.43
C TYR A 266 -6.73 -15.78 -21.82
N THR A 267 -6.32 -15.53 -23.05
CA THR A 267 -5.01 -15.94 -23.61
C THR A 267 -4.08 -14.78 -23.89
N SER A 268 -4.62 -13.55 -24.02
CA SER A 268 -3.84 -12.33 -24.20
C SER A 268 -4.27 -11.24 -23.25
N ILE A 269 -3.42 -10.22 -23.04
CA ILE A 269 -3.82 -8.98 -22.36
C ILE A 269 -4.83 -8.20 -23.20
N ALA A 270 -5.71 -7.44 -22.56
CA ALA A 270 -6.62 -6.51 -23.24
C ALA A 270 -5.86 -5.26 -23.68
N ALA A 271 -5.37 -4.49 -22.72
CA ALA A 271 -4.56 -3.31 -22.96
C ALA A 271 -3.62 -2.99 -21.81
N LEU A 272 -2.47 -2.41 -22.15
CA LEU A 272 -1.50 -1.81 -21.23
C LEU A 272 -1.22 -0.38 -21.67
N ILE A 273 -1.64 0.60 -20.86
CA ILE A 273 -1.45 2.03 -21.11
C ILE A 273 -0.61 2.60 -19.99
N GLU A 274 0.68 2.82 -20.22
CA GLU A 274 1.61 3.16 -19.16
C GLU A 274 2.64 4.23 -19.52
N ASN A 275 3.08 4.98 -18.51
CA ASN A 275 4.15 5.98 -18.60
C ASN A 275 3.93 7.06 -19.65
N ASN A 276 2.69 7.35 -20.02
CA ASN A 276 2.40 8.39 -21.00
C ASN A 276 2.28 9.76 -20.32
N ALA A 277 2.74 10.81 -21.02
CA ALA A 277 2.58 12.20 -20.62
C ALA A 277 1.49 12.86 -21.49
N ILE A 278 0.38 13.17 -20.86
CA ILE A 278 -0.81 13.77 -21.50
C ILE A 278 -0.99 15.16 -20.92
N ARG A 279 -0.84 16.19 -21.78
CA ARG A 279 -0.86 17.58 -21.34
C ARG A 279 -1.74 18.47 -22.23
N ASP A 280 -2.57 19.26 -21.58
CA ASP A 280 -3.29 20.38 -22.20
C ASP A 280 -4.12 20.01 -23.44
N ASN A 281 -4.66 18.82 -23.49
CA ASN A 281 -5.59 18.41 -24.54
C ASN A 281 -7.00 18.95 -24.24
N ALA A 282 -7.77 19.30 -25.28
CA ALA A 282 -8.99 20.07 -25.09
C ALA A 282 -10.20 19.26 -24.60
N SER A 283 -10.16 17.94 -24.67
CA SER A 283 -11.21 17.04 -24.20
C SER A 283 -10.60 16.04 -23.18
N ASN A 284 -11.01 14.78 -23.23
CA ASN A 284 -10.51 13.74 -22.33
C ASN A 284 -8.99 13.53 -22.45
N GLY A 285 -8.35 13.25 -21.32
CA GLY A 285 -6.99 12.72 -21.35
C GLY A 285 -7.00 11.33 -21.99
N MET A 286 -7.80 10.44 -21.43
CA MET A 286 -8.04 9.09 -21.98
C MET A 286 -9.54 8.82 -22.10
N GLU A 287 -9.95 8.34 -23.23
CA GLU A 287 -11.32 7.93 -23.53
C GLU A 287 -11.34 6.42 -23.85
N LEU A 288 -11.69 5.60 -22.84
CA LEU A 288 -11.64 4.16 -22.88
C LEU A 288 -13.07 3.63 -22.86
N LYS A 289 -13.59 3.26 -24.04
CA LYS A 289 -15.00 2.93 -24.23
C LYS A 289 -15.20 1.46 -24.57
N ALA A 290 -16.24 0.86 -24.02
CA ALA A 290 -16.60 -0.54 -24.26
C ALA A 290 -15.40 -1.50 -24.08
N CYS A 291 -14.56 -1.24 -23.07
CA CYS A 291 -13.36 -2.00 -22.79
C CYS A 291 -13.60 -2.98 -21.64
N THR A 292 -12.96 -4.13 -21.71
CA THR A 292 -13.14 -5.20 -20.71
C THR A 292 -11.79 -5.72 -20.21
N GLY A 293 -11.67 -5.83 -18.91
CA GLY A 293 -10.53 -6.44 -18.22
C GLY A 293 -10.97 -7.38 -17.10
N THR A 294 -10.01 -7.96 -16.43
CA THR A 294 -10.23 -8.88 -15.29
C THR A 294 -10.20 -8.18 -13.93
N GLY A 295 -9.93 -6.88 -13.87
CA GLY A 295 -9.66 -6.16 -12.62
C GLY A 295 -8.31 -6.53 -11.99
N LEU A 296 -7.43 -7.21 -12.73
CA LEU A 296 -6.10 -7.60 -12.30
C LEU A 296 -5.04 -6.74 -12.96
N GLY A 297 -4.00 -6.40 -12.22
CA GLY A 297 -2.89 -5.56 -12.69
C GLY A 297 -1.91 -6.27 -13.62
N LYS A 298 -2.10 -7.53 -13.89
CA LYS A 298 -1.19 -8.36 -14.73
C LYS A 298 -1.87 -9.63 -15.21
N GLY A 299 -1.28 -10.23 -16.23
CA GLY A 299 -1.70 -11.51 -16.79
C GLY A 299 -2.71 -11.37 -17.93
N ALA A 300 -3.14 -12.49 -18.45
CA ALA A 300 -4.10 -12.55 -19.55
C ALA A 300 -5.45 -11.93 -19.14
N GLY A 301 -6.07 -11.22 -20.04
CA GLY A 301 -7.32 -10.49 -19.82
C GLY A 301 -7.17 -9.20 -19.03
N SER A 302 -5.97 -8.76 -18.64
CA SER A 302 -5.79 -7.50 -17.90
C SER A 302 -5.98 -6.28 -18.80
N PHE A 303 -6.68 -5.26 -18.25
CA PHE A 303 -6.74 -3.91 -18.81
C PHE A 303 -6.12 -2.95 -17.80
N VAL A 304 -4.92 -2.46 -18.09
CA VAL A 304 -4.10 -1.71 -17.13
C VAL A 304 -3.81 -0.30 -17.62
N VAL A 305 -4.07 0.68 -16.75
CA VAL A 305 -3.72 2.09 -16.95
C VAL A 305 -2.85 2.51 -15.78
N ARG A 306 -1.54 2.68 -15.99
CA ARG A 306 -0.64 2.97 -14.86
C ARG A 306 0.48 3.95 -15.19
N ASN A 307 0.96 4.64 -14.14
CA ASN A 307 2.11 5.54 -14.19
C ASN A 307 1.97 6.65 -15.26
N ASN A 308 0.75 7.01 -15.65
CA ASN A 308 0.55 8.08 -16.62
C ASN A 308 0.47 9.43 -15.89
N TYR A 309 1.01 10.45 -16.50
CA TYR A 309 0.83 11.83 -16.09
C TYR A 309 -0.18 12.52 -16.99
N ILE A 310 -1.34 12.87 -16.46
CA ILE A 310 -2.49 13.41 -17.20
C ILE A 310 -2.85 14.75 -16.57
N ALA A 311 -2.54 15.83 -17.26
CA ALA A 311 -2.73 17.18 -16.74
C ALA A 311 -3.38 18.09 -17.76
N ARG A 312 -4.23 18.97 -17.27
CA ARG A 312 -4.80 20.08 -18.04
C ARG A 312 -4.53 21.40 -17.35
N GLY A 313 -4.05 22.38 -18.08
CA GLY A 313 -3.82 23.72 -17.56
C GLY A 313 -5.14 24.44 -17.23
N LEU A 314 -5.13 25.26 -16.19
CA LEU A 314 -6.32 25.99 -15.74
C LEU A 314 -6.84 27.03 -16.74
N SER A 315 -6.05 27.39 -17.75
CA SER A 315 -6.33 28.44 -18.75
C SER A 315 -6.87 27.95 -20.08
N GLN A 316 -7.23 26.70 -20.21
CA GLN A 316 -7.69 26.16 -21.50
C GLN A 316 -9.09 26.64 -21.87
N PRO A 317 -9.35 26.92 -23.15
CA PRO A 317 -10.60 27.49 -23.57
C PRO A 317 -11.78 26.54 -23.41
N THR A 318 -12.87 27.14 -23.05
CA THR A 318 -14.15 26.68 -22.58
C THR A 318 -15.07 26.10 -23.69
N ASN A 319 -14.57 25.48 -24.74
CA ASN A 319 -15.44 24.85 -25.70
C ASN A 319 -15.91 23.48 -25.16
N LEU A 320 -16.84 23.54 -24.23
CA LEU A 320 -17.29 22.46 -23.35
C LEU A 320 -18.50 21.69 -23.88
N SER A 321 -18.59 21.52 -25.17
CA SER A 321 -19.62 20.64 -25.71
C SER A 321 -19.34 19.14 -25.54
N PHE A 322 -18.22 18.76 -24.91
CA PHE A 322 -17.76 17.38 -24.82
C PHE A 322 -17.26 16.99 -23.42
N ASP A 323 -17.21 15.70 -23.18
CA ASP A 323 -16.71 15.09 -21.94
C ASP A 323 -15.33 15.65 -21.55
N ASN A 324 -15.15 15.87 -20.27
CA ASN A 324 -13.95 16.44 -19.71
C ASN A 324 -13.47 15.59 -18.53
N ALA A 325 -12.76 14.53 -18.84
CA ALA A 325 -12.23 13.61 -17.85
C ALA A 325 -10.73 13.37 -18.06
N GLY A 326 -10.01 13.19 -16.97
CA GLY A 326 -8.63 12.68 -17.06
C GLY A 326 -8.60 11.27 -17.62
N ILE A 327 -9.36 10.37 -17.00
CA ILE A 327 -9.57 9.00 -17.46
C ILE A 327 -11.07 8.72 -17.46
N ALA A 328 -11.64 8.48 -18.62
CA ALA A 328 -13.00 8.01 -18.80
C ALA A 328 -13.00 6.53 -19.20
N PHE A 329 -13.32 5.65 -18.25
CA PHE A 329 -13.54 4.23 -18.50
C PHE A 329 -15.04 3.98 -18.45
N VAL A 330 -15.65 4.03 -19.64
CA VAL A 330 -17.10 4.10 -19.75
C VAL A 330 -17.63 3.10 -20.77
N ASP A 331 -18.84 2.72 -20.55
CA ASP A 331 -19.51 1.84 -21.47
C ASP A 331 -20.08 2.62 -22.67
N ARG A 332 -20.06 2.00 -23.83
CA ARG A 332 -20.71 2.51 -25.05
C ARG A 332 -21.38 1.36 -25.79
N ASP A 333 -22.61 1.56 -26.21
CA ASP A 333 -23.33 0.54 -26.97
C ASP A 333 -22.57 0.20 -28.26
N ARG A 334 -22.20 -1.08 -28.38
CA ARG A 334 -21.45 -1.61 -29.51
C ARG A 334 -22.29 -1.66 -30.81
N ASN A 335 -23.61 -1.75 -30.68
CA ASN A 335 -24.53 -1.82 -31.82
C ASN A 335 -24.60 -0.49 -32.58
N VAL A 336 -24.36 0.64 -31.89
CA VAL A 336 -24.35 1.98 -32.50
C VAL A 336 -23.06 2.25 -33.29
N ILE A 337 -22.00 1.48 -33.08
CA ILE A 337 -20.66 1.76 -33.62
C ILE A 337 -20.37 0.94 -34.87
N GLY A 338 -21.32 0.20 -35.39
CA GLY A 338 -21.13 -0.59 -36.61
C GLY A 338 -20.06 -1.68 -36.50
N ILE A 339 -19.80 -2.21 -35.32
CA ILE A 339 -18.92 -3.37 -35.16
C ILE A 339 -19.64 -4.60 -35.69
N GLY A 340 -19.79 -4.63 -37.00
CA GLY A 340 -20.26 -5.78 -37.77
C GLY A 340 -19.13 -6.80 -37.89
N GLY A 341 -19.01 -7.69 -36.93
CA GLY A 341 -18.03 -8.75 -37.00
C GLY A 341 -17.88 -9.52 -35.71
N GLY A 342 -18.78 -10.45 -35.47
CA GLY A 342 -18.46 -11.71 -34.76
C GLY A 342 -18.13 -11.68 -33.28
N ILE A 343 -18.32 -10.58 -32.54
CA ILE A 343 -18.29 -10.65 -31.09
C ILE A 343 -19.72 -10.93 -30.62
N THR A 344 -20.10 -12.18 -30.67
CA THR A 344 -21.28 -12.69 -30.00
C THR A 344 -20.93 -12.92 -28.55
N GLY A 345 -21.42 -12.07 -27.69
CA GLY A 345 -21.29 -12.17 -26.24
C GLY A 345 -21.22 -10.79 -25.62
N ASP A 346 -22.08 -10.53 -24.65
CA ASP A 346 -22.05 -9.33 -23.82
C ASP A 346 -20.71 -9.26 -23.08
N LEU A 347 -19.73 -8.61 -23.71
CA LEU A 347 -18.54 -8.17 -22.97
C LEU A 347 -18.97 -6.93 -22.17
N GLU A 348 -19.36 -7.18 -20.94
CA GLU A 348 -19.66 -6.10 -19.99
C GLU A 348 -18.43 -5.21 -19.87
N THR A 349 -18.61 -3.92 -20.01
CA THR A 349 -17.58 -2.92 -19.68
C THR A 349 -17.19 -3.10 -18.21
N GLY A 350 -15.91 -3.08 -17.92
CA GLY A 350 -15.42 -3.21 -16.56
C GLY A 350 -14.07 -3.87 -16.46
N GLY A 351 -13.63 -4.09 -15.23
CA GLY A 351 -12.38 -4.79 -14.92
C GLY A 351 -11.10 -4.00 -15.23
N ALA A 352 -11.19 -2.67 -15.28
CA ALA A 352 -10.01 -1.80 -15.42
C ALA A 352 -9.16 -1.82 -14.13
N PHE A 353 -7.83 -1.83 -14.30
CA PHE A 353 -6.86 -1.64 -13.24
C PHE A 353 -6.13 -0.31 -13.45
N ILE A 354 -6.58 0.72 -12.73
CA ILE A 354 -6.09 2.11 -12.84
C ILE A 354 -5.19 2.40 -11.65
N GLN A 355 -3.87 2.43 -11.85
CA GLN A 355 -2.91 2.50 -10.77
C GLN A 355 -1.82 3.54 -10.99
N SER A 356 -1.41 4.21 -9.92
CA SER A 356 -0.22 5.08 -9.88
C SER A 356 -0.21 6.19 -10.96
N ASN A 357 -1.38 6.63 -11.41
CA ASN A 357 -1.49 7.74 -12.33
C ASN A 357 -1.54 9.07 -11.56
N THR A 358 -1.04 10.14 -12.18
CA THR A 358 -1.27 11.51 -11.74
C THR A 358 -2.27 12.17 -12.71
N VAL A 359 -3.44 12.54 -12.18
CA VAL A 359 -4.53 13.18 -12.94
C VAL A 359 -4.86 14.53 -12.31
N ARG A 360 -4.84 15.62 -13.09
CA ARG A 360 -5.13 16.93 -12.51
C ARG A 360 -5.64 17.96 -13.53
N GLY A 361 -6.37 18.97 -13.02
CA GLY A 361 -6.77 20.14 -13.79
C GLY A 361 -8.08 20.02 -14.57
N TYR A 362 -8.85 18.96 -14.32
CA TYR A 362 -10.16 18.76 -14.99
C TYR A 362 -11.27 19.45 -14.18
N LEU A 363 -11.43 20.74 -14.43
CA LEU A 363 -12.44 21.57 -13.80
C LEU A 363 -13.62 21.81 -14.74
N SER A 364 -14.83 21.90 -14.15
CA SER A 364 -16.01 22.38 -14.86
C SER A 364 -15.95 23.89 -14.93
N THR A 365 -15.96 24.48 -16.11
CA THR A 365 -15.93 25.91 -16.28
C THR A 365 -17.30 26.41 -16.79
N GLY A 366 -18.07 27.07 -15.92
CA GLY A 366 -19.02 28.12 -16.29
C GLY A 366 -20.30 27.77 -17.01
N LEU A 367 -20.69 26.54 -17.18
CA LEU A 367 -22.05 26.20 -17.63
C LEU A 367 -22.94 26.00 -16.41
N GLY A 368 -24.06 26.73 -16.39
CA GLY A 368 -24.95 26.83 -15.24
C GLY A 368 -25.43 25.49 -14.67
N ALA A 369 -26.01 25.53 -13.49
CA ALA A 369 -26.38 24.42 -12.62
C ALA A 369 -27.22 23.28 -13.24
N THR A 370 -27.69 23.42 -14.45
CA THR A 370 -28.51 22.44 -15.16
C THR A 370 -27.73 21.36 -15.90
N LEU A 371 -26.39 21.50 -16.04
CA LEU A 371 -25.52 20.48 -16.66
C LEU A 371 -24.59 19.82 -15.65
N LEU A 372 -25.07 19.57 -14.48
CA LEU A 372 -24.37 19.06 -13.30
C LEU A 372 -23.65 17.70 -13.50
N ASN A 373 -23.84 17.00 -14.57
CA ASN A 373 -23.41 15.60 -14.72
C ASN A 373 -22.27 15.37 -15.72
N ILE A 374 -21.81 16.39 -16.43
CA ILE A 374 -21.11 16.16 -17.71
C ILE A 374 -19.62 16.53 -17.69
N ASN A 375 -19.09 17.28 -16.71
CA ASN A 375 -17.76 17.87 -16.86
C ASN A 375 -16.89 17.82 -15.60
N GLY A 376 -15.58 17.63 -15.81
CA GLY A 376 -14.55 17.85 -14.81
C GLY A 376 -14.23 16.63 -13.94
N PHE A 377 -14.10 15.45 -14.53
CA PHE A 377 -13.75 14.23 -13.82
C PHE A 377 -12.23 14.00 -13.79
N GLY A 378 -11.71 13.65 -12.61
CA GLY A 378 -10.39 13.02 -12.58
C GLY A 378 -10.45 11.64 -13.21
N VAL A 379 -11.29 10.76 -12.64
CA VAL A 379 -11.60 9.43 -13.18
C VAL A 379 -13.12 9.23 -13.15
N VAL A 380 -13.69 8.75 -14.24
CA VAL A 380 -15.09 8.30 -14.30
C VAL A 380 -15.15 6.84 -14.73
N LEU A 381 -15.94 6.04 -14.01
CA LEU A 381 -16.04 4.60 -14.15
C LEU A 381 -17.48 4.16 -14.40
N GLU A 382 -17.64 3.24 -15.33
CA GLU A 382 -18.85 2.43 -15.55
C GLU A 382 -18.48 0.95 -15.62
N GLY A 383 -19.44 0.08 -15.35
CA GLY A 383 -19.20 -1.36 -15.31
C GLY A 383 -18.57 -1.80 -13.98
N GLY A 384 -18.39 -3.10 -13.81
CA GLY A 384 -17.95 -3.69 -12.55
C GLY A 384 -16.48 -4.13 -12.53
N ASN A 385 -16.02 -4.55 -11.35
CA ASN A 385 -14.67 -5.04 -11.08
C ASN A 385 -13.53 -4.05 -11.36
N ASN A 386 -13.81 -2.75 -11.42
CA ASN A 386 -12.79 -1.73 -11.59
C ASN A 386 -11.97 -1.55 -10.34
N LYS A 387 -10.67 -1.33 -10.50
CA LYS A 387 -9.70 -1.12 -9.42
C LYS A 387 -8.96 0.18 -9.64
N VAL A 388 -9.11 1.13 -8.72
CA VAL A 388 -8.47 2.46 -8.78
C VAL A 388 -7.58 2.62 -7.56
N PHE A 389 -6.28 2.42 -7.73
CA PHE A 389 -5.33 2.36 -6.62
C PHE A 389 -4.14 3.29 -6.79
N ASN A 390 -3.65 3.86 -5.68
CA ASN A 390 -2.39 4.59 -5.61
C ASN A 390 -2.29 5.78 -6.59
N ASN A 391 -3.42 6.35 -7.03
CA ASN A 391 -3.41 7.49 -7.93
C ASN A 391 -3.34 8.81 -7.16
N ILE A 392 -2.78 9.84 -7.80
CA ILE A 392 -2.88 11.23 -7.38
C ILE A 392 -3.89 11.91 -8.29
N ILE A 393 -5.03 12.29 -7.73
CA ILE A 393 -6.12 12.95 -8.46
C ILE A 393 -6.34 14.31 -7.80
N ALA A 394 -6.12 15.37 -8.55
CA ALA A 394 -6.14 16.72 -7.95
C ALA A 394 -6.73 17.76 -8.88
N GLN A 395 -7.29 18.83 -8.28
CA GLN A 395 -7.78 19.98 -9.03
C GLN A 395 -8.81 19.59 -10.11
N CYS A 396 -9.73 18.68 -9.75
CA CYS A 396 -10.82 18.25 -10.61
C CYS A 396 -12.16 18.74 -10.03
N GLN A 397 -13.19 18.88 -10.86
CA GLN A 397 -14.53 19.14 -10.34
C GLN A 397 -14.99 17.93 -9.51
N ARG A 398 -14.72 16.72 -10.02
CA ARG A 398 -14.97 15.45 -9.33
C ARG A 398 -13.72 14.61 -9.40
N GLY A 399 -13.26 14.11 -8.25
CA GLY A 399 -12.07 13.26 -8.18
C GLY A 399 -12.32 11.93 -8.86
N VAL A 400 -13.12 11.06 -8.25
CA VAL A 400 -13.55 9.80 -8.85
C VAL A 400 -15.09 9.73 -8.84
N GLN A 401 -15.68 9.49 -9.98
CA GLN A 401 -17.10 9.19 -10.11
C GLN A 401 -17.31 7.74 -10.54
N VAL A 402 -18.18 7.04 -9.85
CA VAL A 402 -18.70 5.73 -10.26
C VAL A 402 -20.17 5.89 -10.60
N GLN A 403 -20.60 5.38 -11.74
CA GLN A 403 -21.98 5.54 -12.18
C GLN A 403 -22.52 4.28 -12.83
N ASP A 404 -23.79 4.00 -12.55
CA ASP A 404 -24.58 3.01 -13.25
C ASP A 404 -25.44 3.71 -14.32
N ARG A 405 -25.60 3.07 -15.44
CA ARG A 405 -26.61 3.50 -16.43
C ARG A 405 -27.86 2.68 -16.26
N PRO A 406 -29.01 3.32 -15.98
CA PRO A 406 -30.27 2.61 -15.94
C PRO A 406 -30.62 2.07 -17.34
N ALA A 407 -31.21 0.89 -17.38
CA ALA A 407 -31.86 0.39 -18.59
C ALA A 407 -33.00 1.33 -18.95
N THR A 408 -32.98 1.91 -20.13
CA THR A 408 -34.08 2.77 -20.63
C THR A 408 -34.66 2.22 -21.91
N THR A 409 -35.99 2.26 -21.96
CA THR A 409 -36.76 1.87 -23.15
C THR A 409 -37.11 3.06 -24.04
N THR A 410 -36.61 4.28 -23.76
CA THR A 410 -37.01 5.49 -24.46
C THR A 410 -35.81 6.18 -25.09
N THR A 411 -35.88 6.31 -26.39
CA THR A 411 -35.00 7.08 -27.27
C THR A 411 -35.16 8.59 -27.07
N THR A 412 -34.82 9.12 -25.90
CA THR A 412 -34.68 10.57 -25.75
C THR A 412 -33.20 10.91 -25.72
N SER A 413 -32.72 11.39 -26.85
CA SER A 413 -31.39 11.90 -27.06
C SER A 413 -31.04 13.01 -26.08
N THR A 414 -30.46 12.66 -24.94
CA THR A 414 -29.57 13.59 -24.26
C THR A 414 -28.21 13.50 -24.95
N PRO A 415 -27.56 14.63 -25.29
CA PRO A 415 -26.42 14.64 -26.22
C PRO A 415 -25.14 13.92 -25.78
N PHE A 416 -25.16 13.21 -24.66
CA PHE A 416 -23.95 12.61 -24.07
C PHE A 416 -24.09 11.16 -23.65
N PHE A 417 -25.27 10.60 -23.67
CA PHE A 417 -25.51 9.22 -23.25
C PHE A 417 -26.36 8.56 -24.32
N ASP A 418 -25.73 7.79 -25.15
CA ASP A 418 -26.46 6.93 -26.12
C ASP A 418 -27.12 5.82 -25.29
N ILE A 419 -28.44 5.94 -25.09
CA ILE A 419 -29.20 5.21 -24.08
C ILE A 419 -29.97 4.04 -24.74
N ASP A 420 -29.49 3.50 -25.81
CA ASP A 420 -30.14 2.37 -26.44
C ASP A 420 -29.67 1.04 -25.84
N ARG A 421 -30.12 0.78 -24.57
CA ARG A 421 -29.75 -0.46 -23.88
C ARG A 421 -30.95 -1.18 -23.31
N ASN A 422 -31.06 -2.41 -23.73
CA ASN A 422 -31.98 -3.37 -23.11
C ASN A 422 -31.49 -3.90 -21.74
N THR A 423 -30.24 -3.65 -21.37
CA THR A 423 -29.64 -4.10 -20.10
C THR A 423 -28.86 -2.94 -19.48
N GLY A 424 -29.17 -2.60 -18.25
CA GLY A 424 -28.43 -1.58 -17.47
C GLY A 424 -27.02 -2.03 -17.14
N VAL A 425 -26.07 -1.10 -17.07
CA VAL A 425 -24.69 -1.35 -16.59
C VAL A 425 -24.66 -1.15 -15.09
N VAL A 426 -24.12 -2.10 -14.37
CA VAL A 426 -24.07 -2.10 -12.91
C VAL A 426 -22.63 -2.12 -12.42
N SER A 427 -22.26 -1.13 -11.63
CA SER A 427 -20.96 -1.05 -10.97
C SER A 427 -20.92 -1.98 -9.76
N ILE A 428 -20.38 -3.17 -9.95
CA ILE A 428 -20.24 -4.18 -8.90
C ILE A 428 -18.76 -4.49 -8.63
N ASN A 429 -18.42 -4.75 -7.36
CA ASN A 429 -17.05 -5.10 -6.93
C ASN A 429 -15.99 -4.04 -7.28
N ASP A 430 -16.38 -2.80 -7.53
CA ASP A 430 -15.46 -1.70 -7.73
C ASP A 430 -14.73 -1.39 -6.44
N SER A 431 -13.45 -1.08 -6.56
CA SER A 431 -12.60 -0.75 -5.41
C SER A 431 -11.74 0.46 -5.71
N ILE A 432 -11.91 1.51 -4.90
CA ILE A 432 -11.17 2.77 -5.01
C ILE A 432 -10.40 2.96 -3.72
N ARG A 433 -9.11 2.62 -3.68
CA ARG A 433 -8.34 2.62 -2.43
C ARG A 433 -6.96 3.23 -2.62
N TYR A 434 -6.41 3.74 -1.51
CA TYR A 434 -5.05 4.27 -1.47
C TYR A 434 -4.79 5.40 -2.46
N ASN A 435 -5.82 6.15 -2.85
CA ASN A 435 -5.65 7.30 -3.72
C ASN A 435 -5.52 8.58 -2.89
N ARG A 436 -4.75 9.51 -3.41
CA ARG A 436 -4.75 10.89 -2.98
C ARG A 436 -5.70 11.67 -3.88
N ILE A 437 -6.87 12.02 -3.35
CA ILE A 437 -7.88 12.83 -4.04
C ILE A 437 -7.90 14.20 -3.34
N ASP A 438 -7.30 15.20 -3.98
CA ASP A 438 -6.95 16.47 -3.35
C ASP A 438 -7.47 17.65 -4.15
N SER A 439 -7.92 18.70 -3.46
CA SER A 439 -8.38 19.94 -4.09
C SER A 439 -9.48 19.73 -5.17
N CYS A 440 -10.31 18.72 -4.99
CA CYS A 440 -11.48 18.46 -5.82
C CYS A 440 -12.72 19.01 -5.15
N ALA A 441 -13.68 19.54 -5.92
CA ALA A 441 -14.95 20.02 -5.34
C ALA A 441 -15.75 18.85 -4.77
N THR A 442 -15.68 17.68 -5.39
CA THR A 442 -16.18 16.42 -4.84
C THR A 442 -15.09 15.37 -5.01
N ALA A 443 -14.62 14.75 -3.92
CA ALA A 443 -13.59 13.73 -4.00
C ALA A 443 -14.13 12.42 -4.58
N LEU A 444 -15.25 11.92 -4.05
CA LEU A 444 -15.92 10.69 -4.46
C LEU A 444 -17.39 10.97 -4.77
N ARG A 445 -17.86 10.49 -5.89
CA ARG A 445 -19.26 10.61 -6.27
C ARG A 445 -19.82 9.28 -6.77
N ALA A 446 -21.00 8.93 -6.29
CA ALA A 446 -21.81 7.84 -6.81
C ALA A 446 -23.03 8.39 -7.56
N VAL A 447 -23.38 7.77 -8.67
CA VAL A 447 -24.54 8.15 -9.48
C VAL A 447 -25.33 6.91 -9.88
N ASN A 448 -26.59 6.85 -9.50
CA ASN A 448 -27.53 5.75 -9.83
C ASN A 448 -27.03 4.35 -9.43
N LEU A 449 -26.15 4.24 -8.45
CA LEU A 449 -25.61 2.95 -8.03
C LEU A 449 -26.70 2.09 -7.38
N THR A 450 -26.74 0.82 -7.73
CA THR A 450 -27.61 -0.19 -7.14
C THR A 450 -26.88 -1.09 -6.14
N LYS A 451 -25.58 -0.97 -6.07
CA LYS A 451 -24.70 -1.76 -5.20
C LYS A 451 -23.63 -0.92 -4.53
N VAL A 452 -22.95 -1.50 -3.54
CA VAL A 452 -21.95 -0.82 -2.73
C VAL A 452 -20.59 -0.84 -3.44
N VAL A 453 -19.96 0.33 -3.53
CA VAL A 453 -18.58 0.50 -4.00
C VAL A 453 -17.65 0.71 -2.81
N GLU A 454 -16.57 -0.04 -2.74
CA GLU A 454 -15.56 0.14 -1.71
C GLU A 454 -14.57 1.26 -2.05
N ALA A 455 -14.63 2.34 -1.30
CA ALA A 455 -13.76 3.50 -1.50
C ALA A 455 -13.04 3.96 -0.22
N GLY A 456 -12.74 3.03 0.66
CA GLY A 456 -11.96 3.31 1.88
C GLY A 456 -10.47 3.56 1.60
N LEU A 457 -9.76 4.04 2.63
CA LEU A 457 -8.31 4.24 2.60
C LEU A 457 -7.82 5.23 1.53
N ASN A 458 -8.64 6.22 1.19
CA ASN A 458 -8.24 7.34 0.36
C ASN A 458 -8.01 8.58 1.22
N TRP A 459 -7.10 9.45 0.78
CA TRP A 459 -7.11 10.85 1.19
C TRP A 459 -8.17 11.60 0.38
N LEU A 460 -9.08 12.25 1.07
CA LEU A 460 -10.28 12.88 0.47
C LEU A 460 -10.22 14.42 0.48
N GLY A 461 -9.03 14.98 0.57
CA GLY A 461 -8.82 16.42 0.60
C GLY A 461 -8.94 17.05 1.99
N SER A 462 -9.46 16.33 2.98
CA SER A 462 -9.60 16.75 4.36
C SER A 462 -9.54 15.57 5.33
N ASN A 463 -9.12 15.84 6.56
CA ASN A 463 -9.24 14.93 7.70
C ASN A 463 -10.39 15.32 8.65
N SER A 464 -11.13 16.38 8.36
CA SER A 464 -12.33 16.79 9.12
C SER A 464 -13.53 15.99 8.64
N PHE A 465 -14.27 15.45 9.60
CA PHE A 465 -15.49 14.72 9.34
C PHE A 465 -16.54 15.59 8.63
N GLU A 466 -16.72 16.81 9.10
CA GLU A 466 -17.67 17.77 8.54
C GLU A 466 -17.32 18.12 7.09
N ALA A 467 -16.04 18.29 6.79
CA ALA A 467 -15.59 18.56 5.43
C ALA A 467 -15.73 17.35 4.50
N VAL A 468 -15.49 16.14 5.00
CA VAL A 468 -15.64 14.92 4.21
C VAL A 468 -17.10 14.59 3.94
N ARG A 469 -17.97 14.77 4.93
CA ARG A 469 -19.37 14.37 4.86
C ARG A 469 -20.36 15.51 4.64
N GLY A 470 -20.02 16.73 5.02
CA GLY A 470 -20.90 17.89 5.13
C GLY A 470 -21.42 18.08 6.57
N ALA A 471 -21.56 19.32 6.97
CA ALA A 471 -21.82 19.70 8.36
C ALA A 471 -23.17 19.16 8.94
N ASP A 472 -24.15 18.93 8.09
CA ASP A 472 -25.49 18.47 8.43
C ASP A 472 -25.78 17.04 7.96
N GLY A 473 -24.78 16.37 7.41
CA GLY A 473 -24.95 15.05 6.81
C GLY A 473 -25.73 15.06 5.51
N THR A 474 -26.07 16.22 4.97
CA THR A 474 -26.66 16.39 3.63
C THR A 474 -25.57 16.46 2.55
N ASN A 475 -25.94 16.40 1.28
CA ASN A 475 -25.05 16.23 0.12
C ASN A 475 -23.99 17.34 -0.13
N GLY A 476 -23.53 18.03 0.91
CA GLY A 476 -22.58 19.15 0.80
C GLY A 476 -21.10 18.81 1.02
N GLY A 477 -20.77 17.58 1.42
CA GLY A 477 -19.38 17.16 1.66
C GLY A 477 -18.62 16.72 0.40
N VAL A 478 -17.33 16.45 0.54
CA VAL A 478 -16.47 15.98 -0.56
C VAL A 478 -16.79 14.55 -1.02
N VAL A 479 -17.59 13.81 -0.25
CA VAL A 479 -18.12 12.49 -0.62
C VAL A 479 -19.61 12.60 -0.84
N THR A 480 -20.05 12.35 -2.05
CA THR A 480 -21.48 12.28 -2.39
C THR A 480 -21.91 10.82 -2.47
N LEU A 481 -22.78 10.44 -1.55
CA LEU A 481 -23.39 9.12 -1.53
C LEU A 481 -24.53 9.11 -2.54
N GLY A 482 -24.41 8.35 -3.63
CA GLY A 482 -25.42 8.29 -4.67
C GLY A 482 -26.58 7.36 -4.31
N GLY A 483 -27.79 7.79 -4.59
CA GLY A 483 -29.01 6.99 -4.55
C GLY A 483 -29.92 7.37 -5.69
N PRO A 484 -31.07 6.70 -5.88
CA PRO A 484 -32.07 7.12 -6.87
C PRO A 484 -32.41 8.59 -6.66
N THR A 485 -32.58 9.33 -7.77
CA THR A 485 -32.94 10.76 -7.73
C THR A 485 -34.20 10.99 -6.88
N GLY A 486 -34.12 11.76 -5.81
CA GLY A 486 -35.27 12.12 -4.96
C GLY A 486 -35.09 11.98 -3.46
N PHE A 487 -33.92 11.51 -2.96
CA PHE A 487 -33.69 11.39 -1.52
C PHE A 487 -33.02 12.65 -0.94
N ALA A 488 -33.77 13.32 -0.05
CA ALA A 488 -33.38 14.60 0.54
C ALA A 488 -32.68 14.51 1.91
N SER A 489 -32.52 13.32 2.51
CA SER A 489 -31.91 13.21 3.85
C SER A 489 -31.11 11.92 4.04
N LEU A 490 -30.04 12.02 4.80
CA LEU A 490 -29.17 10.91 5.17
C LEU A 490 -29.83 9.84 6.04
N SER A 491 -30.88 10.16 6.76
CA SER A 491 -31.64 9.20 7.53
C SER A 491 -32.31 8.11 6.67
N ALA A 492 -32.50 8.38 5.36
CA ALA A 492 -33.02 7.40 4.41
C ALA A 492 -31.90 6.48 3.84
N PHE A 493 -30.60 6.78 4.10
CA PHE A 493 -29.46 6.06 3.56
C PHE A 493 -28.79 5.10 4.53
N GLU A 494 -29.14 5.12 5.80
CA GLU A 494 -28.44 4.37 6.83
C GLU A 494 -28.33 2.85 6.61
N PRO A 495 -29.22 2.15 5.92
CA PRO A 495 -28.97 0.75 5.55
C PRO A 495 -28.41 0.52 4.14
N THR A 496 -28.30 1.54 3.27
CA THR A 496 -28.09 1.35 1.83
C THR A 496 -27.05 2.27 1.21
N GLY A 497 -26.11 2.80 1.99
CA GLY A 497 -25.02 3.62 1.43
C GLY A 497 -24.29 2.94 0.28
N PHE A 498 -24.17 3.62 -0.86
CA PHE A 498 -23.60 3.04 -2.09
C PHE A 498 -22.08 3.20 -2.19
N ILE A 499 -21.47 4.09 -1.40
CA ILE A 499 -20.01 4.21 -1.28
C ILE A 499 -19.57 4.03 0.16
N THR A 500 -18.68 3.08 0.42
CA THR A 500 -18.01 2.93 1.71
C THR A 500 -16.68 3.66 1.69
N TYR A 501 -16.62 4.88 2.20
CA TYR A 501 -15.39 5.67 2.24
C TYR A 501 -14.58 5.50 3.54
N SER A 502 -15.18 4.93 4.57
CA SER A 502 -14.54 4.68 5.86
C SER A 502 -13.92 3.27 5.92
N PRO A 503 -12.71 3.09 6.53
CA PRO A 503 -11.84 4.16 7.05
C PRO A 503 -11.19 4.98 5.95
N PHE A 504 -10.83 6.24 6.24
CA PHE A 504 -10.13 7.11 5.32
C PHE A 504 -8.82 7.68 5.93
N LEU A 505 -7.92 8.15 5.07
CA LEU A 505 -6.60 8.62 5.49
C LEU A 505 -6.67 9.96 6.22
N ASN A 506 -5.79 10.15 7.18
CA ASN A 506 -5.67 11.40 7.93
C ASN A 506 -4.79 12.44 7.25
N SER A 507 -3.94 12.06 6.34
CA SER A 507 -3.02 12.96 5.65
C SER A 507 -2.83 12.61 4.18
N ARG A 508 -2.36 13.59 3.42
CA ARG A 508 -1.92 13.44 2.02
C ARG A 508 -0.47 13.00 1.89
N THR A 509 0.18 12.65 2.98
CA THR A 509 1.60 12.27 3.01
C THR A 509 1.80 11.02 2.18
N ASP A 510 2.74 11.10 1.27
CA ASP A 510 3.17 9.97 0.47
C ASP A 510 4.24 9.19 1.24
N ALA A 511 3.97 7.94 1.53
CA ALA A 511 4.83 7.11 2.38
C ALA A 511 6.04 6.52 1.63
N SER A 512 6.13 6.70 0.30
CA SER A 512 7.20 6.13 -0.52
C SER A 512 7.44 6.98 -1.77
N ALA A 513 8.67 6.92 -2.30
CA ALA A 513 9.05 7.56 -3.57
C ALA A 513 8.67 6.74 -4.82
N THR A 514 7.97 5.63 -4.67
CA THR A 514 7.48 4.85 -5.82
C THR A 514 6.42 5.63 -6.60
N PRO A 515 6.29 5.43 -7.93
CA PRO A 515 5.30 6.14 -8.72
C PRO A 515 3.87 5.99 -8.18
N GLY A 516 3.12 7.10 -8.20
CA GLY A 516 1.78 7.19 -7.63
C GLY A 516 1.79 7.51 -6.14
N PHE A 517 0.62 7.53 -5.54
CA PHE A 517 0.46 7.82 -4.12
C PHE A 517 0.57 6.56 -3.28
N GLN A 518 1.43 6.57 -2.28
CA GLN A 518 1.58 5.50 -1.29
C GLN A 518 0.97 5.95 0.03
N ALA A 519 -0.16 5.35 0.37
CA ALA A 519 -0.94 5.74 1.55
C ALA A 519 -0.18 5.47 2.85
N ASP A 520 -0.14 6.46 3.74
CA ASP A 520 0.30 6.29 5.12
C ASP A 520 -0.86 5.75 5.96
N LEU A 521 -0.74 4.51 6.41
CA LEU A 521 -1.74 3.83 7.23
C LEU A 521 -1.45 3.94 8.74
N SER A 522 -0.54 4.80 9.15
CA SER A 522 -0.22 5.00 10.57
C SER A 522 -1.32 5.74 11.32
N PHE A 523 -2.20 6.43 10.61
CA PHE A 523 -3.35 7.14 11.19
C PHE A 523 -4.57 7.01 10.27
N LEU A 524 -5.63 6.37 10.77
CA LEU A 524 -6.88 6.17 10.05
C LEU A 524 -8.06 6.84 10.75
N ASN A 525 -8.88 7.53 9.98
CA ASN A 525 -10.14 8.11 10.42
C ASN A 525 -11.28 7.12 10.18
N VAL A 526 -12.15 6.92 11.17
CA VAL A 526 -13.25 5.97 11.11
C VAL A 526 -14.57 6.67 11.43
N ASP A 527 -15.53 6.54 10.52
CA ASP A 527 -16.92 6.95 10.72
C ASP A 527 -17.81 5.73 11.05
N ARG A 528 -19.00 5.96 11.61
CA ARG A 528 -19.98 4.91 11.87
C ARG A 528 -20.65 4.37 10.60
N PHE A 529 -20.65 5.16 9.52
CA PHE A 529 -21.32 4.83 8.27
C PHE A 529 -20.47 3.91 7.39
N CYS A 530 -20.55 2.62 7.66
CA CYS A 530 -20.17 1.57 6.75
C CYS A 530 -21.45 0.86 6.32
N PRO A 531 -21.94 1.09 5.12
CA PRO A 531 -23.03 0.28 4.63
C PRO A 531 -22.59 -1.18 4.63
N THR A 532 -23.30 -1.98 5.37
CA THR A 532 -23.11 -3.43 5.35
C THR A 532 -23.70 -4.01 4.06
N PRO A 533 -22.99 -4.84 3.32
CA PRO A 533 -23.08 -6.26 3.56
C PRO A 533 -21.70 -6.88 3.72
N GLY A 534 -21.34 -7.17 4.95
CA GLY A 534 -20.10 -7.92 5.28
C GLY A 534 -19.92 -7.98 6.80
N PRO A 535 -19.29 -9.03 7.33
CA PRO A 535 -19.19 -9.27 8.77
C PRO A 535 -18.24 -8.33 9.53
N ILE A 536 -17.66 -7.32 8.88
CA ILE A 536 -16.65 -6.46 9.50
C ILE A 536 -17.13 -5.01 9.48
N ALA A 537 -17.48 -4.53 10.65
CA ALA A 537 -17.89 -3.15 10.91
C ALA A 537 -16.76 -2.11 10.72
N CYS A 538 -17.09 -0.84 10.52
CA CYS A 538 -16.13 0.24 10.22
C CYS A 538 -14.98 0.34 11.20
N LEU A 539 -15.26 0.32 12.49
CA LEU A 539 -14.23 0.45 13.50
C LEU A 539 -13.26 -0.75 13.47
N GLN A 540 -13.81 -1.97 13.35
CA GLN A 540 -12.99 -3.17 13.20
C GLN A 540 -12.14 -3.14 11.93
N LYS A 541 -12.68 -2.61 10.83
CA LYS A 541 -11.92 -2.43 9.58
C LYS A 541 -10.75 -1.45 9.78
N GLY A 542 -10.99 -0.33 10.46
CA GLY A 542 -9.93 0.62 10.83
C GLY A 542 -8.85 -0.02 11.71
N VAL A 543 -9.26 -0.75 12.75
CA VAL A 543 -8.37 -1.51 13.63
C VAL A 543 -7.52 -2.53 12.86
N ASN A 544 -8.12 -3.25 11.92
CA ASN A 544 -7.41 -4.26 11.14
C ASN A 544 -6.36 -3.64 10.19
N LEU A 545 -6.67 -2.48 9.61
CA LEU A 545 -5.88 -1.86 8.53
C LEU A 545 -4.82 -0.88 9.02
N VAL A 546 -5.00 -0.26 10.18
CA VAL A 546 -3.97 0.61 10.76
C VAL A 546 -2.67 -0.16 10.99
N THR A 547 -1.54 0.50 10.80
CA THR A 547 -0.22 -0.12 11.09
C THR A 547 -0.05 -0.40 12.58
N GLU A 548 0.89 -1.25 12.94
CA GLU A 548 1.29 -1.46 14.33
C GLU A 548 1.73 -0.13 14.96
N ASN A 549 1.27 0.16 16.17
CA ASN A 549 1.43 1.42 16.90
C ASN A 549 0.78 2.65 16.24
N GLY A 550 -0.05 2.46 15.22
CA GLY A 550 -0.77 3.54 14.56
C GLY A 550 -1.99 4.02 15.36
N THR A 551 -2.68 5.00 14.82
CA THR A 551 -3.85 5.65 15.46
C THR A 551 -5.12 5.37 14.68
N VAL A 552 -6.17 4.99 15.38
CA VAL A 552 -7.55 4.95 14.86
C VAL A 552 -8.33 6.10 15.50
N HIS A 553 -8.76 7.04 14.69
CA HIS A 553 -9.55 8.19 15.12
C HIS A 553 -11.03 7.98 14.83
N MET A 554 -11.84 8.05 15.86
CA MET A 554 -13.27 7.73 15.85
C MET A 554 -14.11 9.00 15.82
N PHE A 555 -14.92 9.19 14.79
CA PHE A 555 -15.79 10.36 14.67
C PHE A 555 -17.18 10.17 15.26
N ALA A 556 -17.65 8.95 15.40
CA ALA A 556 -18.99 8.70 15.92
C ALA A 556 -19.01 8.66 17.45
N ALA A 557 -20.12 9.13 18.04
CA ALA A 557 -20.32 9.03 19.48
C ALA A 557 -20.57 7.58 19.95
N MET A 558 -21.06 6.71 19.06
CA MET A 558 -21.35 5.30 19.37
C MET A 558 -21.04 4.38 18.18
N TYR A 559 -20.35 3.28 18.47
CA TYR A 559 -20.16 2.13 17.60
C TYR A 559 -20.83 0.91 18.23
N ASP A 560 -22.00 0.56 17.70
CA ASP A 560 -22.76 -0.61 18.15
C ASP A 560 -22.18 -1.88 17.49
N GLN A 561 -20.98 -2.25 17.91
CA GLN A 561 -20.15 -3.28 17.25
C GLN A 561 -19.30 -4.03 18.27
N ASP A 562 -18.94 -5.26 17.91
CA ASP A 562 -17.90 -6.04 18.56
C ASP A 562 -16.55 -5.70 17.93
N VAL A 563 -15.64 -5.19 18.75
CA VAL A 563 -14.30 -4.79 18.32
C VAL A 563 -13.25 -5.68 18.96
N ILE A 564 -12.43 -6.31 18.12
CA ILE A 564 -11.32 -7.16 18.58
C ILE A 564 -10.01 -6.49 18.21
N ILE A 565 -9.15 -6.26 19.19
CA ILE A 565 -7.83 -5.65 18.99
C ILE A 565 -6.75 -6.67 19.35
N ALA A 566 -5.91 -7.00 18.35
CA ALA A 566 -4.81 -7.94 18.49
C ALA A 566 -3.42 -7.31 18.19
N LYS A 567 -3.36 -6.00 18.09
CA LYS A 567 -2.14 -5.22 17.81
C LYS A 567 -2.02 -4.01 18.74
N SER A 568 -0.84 -3.43 18.84
CA SER A 568 -0.67 -2.16 19.52
C SER A 568 -1.18 -1.02 18.66
N LEU A 569 -1.99 -0.14 19.24
CA LEU A 569 -2.53 1.04 18.57
C LEU A 569 -3.00 2.09 19.57
N THR A 570 -3.29 3.29 19.06
CA THR A 570 -3.92 4.37 19.83
C THR A 570 -5.35 4.58 19.35
N LEU A 571 -6.30 4.69 20.30
CA LEU A 571 -7.68 5.07 20.02
C LEU A 571 -7.89 6.53 20.39
N THR A 572 -8.37 7.33 19.46
CA THR A 572 -8.72 8.75 19.70
C THR A 572 -10.13 9.05 19.21
N ASN A 573 -10.70 10.20 19.65
CA ASN A 573 -12.00 10.67 19.18
C ASN A 573 -12.06 12.20 19.09
N SER A 574 -13.10 12.73 18.45
CA SER A 574 -13.32 14.16 18.21
C SER A 574 -14.03 14.87 19.37
N GLY A 575 -13.48 14.80 20.58
CA GLY A 575 -13.87 15.67 21.70
C GLY A 575 -15.01 15.18 22.61
N SER A 576 -15.92 14.31 22.18
CA SER A 576 -16.91 13.65 23.04
C SER A 576 -16.52 12.19 23.27
N PRO A 577 -16.75 11.64 24.48
CA PRO A 577 -16.42 10.24 24.73
C PRO A 577 -17.14 9.31 23.76
N THR A 578 -16.37 8.48 23.03
CA THR A 578 -16.93 7.46 22.15
C THR A 578 -17.35 6.23 22.96
N THR A 579 -18.46 5.64 22.61
CA THR A 579 -18.99 4.40 23.17
C THR A 579 -18.82 3.25 22.18
N ILE A 580 -18.21 2.14 22.65
CA ILE A 580 -18.13 0.87 21.93
C ILE A 580 -19.02 -0.14 22.62
N GLN A 581 -19.74 -0.98 21.86
CA GLN A 581 -20.63 -1.98 22.45
C GLN A 581 -19.79 -3.05 23.18
N ASN A 582 -18.99 -3.81 22.46
CA ASN A 582 -18.10 -4.79 23.06
C ASN A 582 -16.66 -4.57 22.59
N LEU A 583 -15.69 -4.65 23.51
CA LEU A 583 -14.28 -4.55 23.22
C LEU A 583 -13.53 -5.78 23.74
N THR A 584 -12.91 -6.50 22.83
CA THR A 584 -12.04 -7.64 23.16
C THR A 584 -10.57 -7.26 22.87
N LEU A 585 -9.73 -7.32 23.88
CA LEU A 585 -8.30 -7.21 23.72
C LEU A 585 -7.68 -8.61 23.71
N ASN A 586 -7.09 -9.00 22.59
CA ASN A 586 -6.48 -10.32 22.41
C ASN A 586 -5.18 -10.26 21.57
N GLY A 587 -4.23 -9.51 22.07
CA GLY A 587 -2.88 -9.42 21.47
C GLY A 587 -1.82 -9.59 22.54
N LEU A 588 -1.11 -10.71 22.54
CA LEU A 588 -0.07 -10.99 23.55
C LEU A 588 0.98 -9.88 23.55
N SER A 589 1.21 -9.27 24.72
CA SER A 589 2.12 -8.13 24.91
C SER A 589 1.79 -6.88 24.08
N LYS A 590 0.58 -6.79 23.51
CA LYS A 590 0.13 -5.60 22.77
C LYS A 590 -0.47 -4.57 23.71
N VAL A 591 -0.38 -3.30 23.28
CA VAL A 591 -0.84 -2.16 24.09
C VAL A 591 -1.81 -1.30 23.28
N VAL A 592 -3.01 -1.14 23.80
CA VAL A 592 -3.99 -0.16 23.31
C VAL A 592 -3.89 1.09 24.18
N THR A 593 -3.48 2.20 23.59
CA THR A 593 -3.39 3.49 24.28
C THR A 593 -4.67 4.30 24.03
N LEU A 594 -5.29 4.78 25.08
CA LEU A 594 -6.40 5.71 24.95
C LEU A 594 -5.85 7.14 24.78
N GLY A 595 -5.97 7.69 23.58
CA GLY A 595 -5.65 9.09 23.32
C GLY A 595 -6.86 10.03 23.58
N SER A 596 -8.03 9.46 23.87
CA SER A 596 -9.25 10.16 24.26
C SER A 596 -10.13 9.28 25.15
N PRO A 597 -11.11 9.82 25.91
CA PRO A 597 -12.00 9.03 26.75
C PRO A 597 -12.81 8.00 25.96
N LEU A 598 -12.89 6.77 26.50
CA LEU A 598 -13.62 5.65 25.87
C LEU A 598 -14.65 5.08 26.87
N ARG A 599 -15.84 4.73 26.34
CA ARG A 599 -16.92 4.09 27.11
C ARG A 599 -17.23 2.71 26.55
N ILE A 600 -17.49 1.75 27.42
CA ILE A 600 -17.96 0.41 27.07
C ILE A 600 -19.40 0.27 27.54
N ASN A 601 -20.28 -0.14 26.60
CA ASN A 601 -21.72 -0.30 26.87
C ASN A 601 -22.13 -1.77 27.10
N GLY A 602 -21.39 -2.73 26.56
CA GLY A 602 -21.63 -4.16 26.72
C GLY A 602 -20.55 -4.85 27.54
N ASN A 603 -19.57 -5.46 26.92
CA ASN A 603 -18.52 -6.22 27.60
C ASN A 603 -17.11 -5.76 27.22
N LEU A 604 -16.25 -5.64 28.23
CA LEU A 604 -14.81 -5.52 28.09
C LEU A 604 -14.14 -6.87 28.35
N ALA A 605 -13.65 -7.54 27.34
CA ALA A 605 -12.94 -8.81 27.42
C ALA A 605 -11.43 -8.60 27.36
N LEU A 606 -10.74 -8.70 28.48
CA LEU A 606 -9.30 -8.65 28.60
C LEU A 606 -8.74 -10.07 28.55
N VAL A 607 -8.34 -10.53 27.35
CA VAL A 607 -7.81 -11.88 27.10
C VAL A 607 -6.29 -11.86 27.12
N ASN A 608 -5.67 -11.00 26.29
CA ASN A 608 -4.22 -10.77 26.23
C ASN A 608 -3.94 -9.32 25.87
N GLY A 609 -2.90 -8.71 26.49
CA GLY A 609 -2.46 -7.34 26.23
C GLY A 609 -3.00 -6.31 27.23
N PHE A 610 -2.66 -5.05 27.03
CA PHE A 610 -2.88 -3.99 28.02
C PHE A 610 -3.63 -2.81 27.42
N ILE A 611 -4.45 -2.13 28.21
CA ILE A 611 -5.05 -0.85 27.86
C ILE A 611 -4.39 0.24 28.71
N ASN A 612 -3.73 1.20 28.10
CA ASN A 612 -3.23 2.38 28.79
C ASN A 612 -4.33 3.45 28.86
N SER A 613 -4.78 3.78 30.06
CA SER A 613 -5.70 4.87 30.37
C SER A 613 -5.04 5.93 31.24
N THR A 614 -5.62 7.13 31.23
CA THR A 614 -5.19 8.25 32.11
C THR A 614 -6.44 8.92 32.71
N ALA A 615 -6.25 9.81 33.66
CA ALA A 615 -7.35 10.57 34.24
C ALA A 615 -8.09 11.43 33.18
N THR A 616 -7.42 11.88 32.13
CA THR A 616 -8.01 12.62 31.01
C THR A 616 -8.58 11.70 29.95
N ASN A 617 -7.91 10.58 29.66
CA ASN A 617 -8.34 9.60 28.66
C ASN A 617 -8.85 8.35 29.37
N LEU A 618 -9.96 8.52 30.08
CA LEU A 618 -10.51 7.57 31.01
C LEU A 618 -11.28 6.45 30.29
N LEU A 619 -11.08 5.22 30.74
CA LEU A 619 -11.91 4.08 30.37
C LEU A 619 -13.10 4.00 31.33
N THR A 620 -14.31 4.12 30.78
CA THR A 620 -15.55 4.09 31.56
C THR A 620 -16.39 2.85 31.21
N ILE A 621 -16.76 2.09 32.21
CA ILE A 621 -17.69 0.96 32.09
C ILE A 621 -19.09 1.44 32.48
N LEU A 622 -20.01 1.43 31.53
CA LEU A 622 -21.36 1.95 31.67
C LEU A 622 -22.24 1.04 32.59
N PRO A 623 -23.45 1.46 32.99
CA PRO A 623 -24.20 0.80 34.07
C PRO A 623 -24.45 -0.69 33.83
N THR A 624 -24.84 -1.07 32.63
CA THR A 624 -25.11 -2.48 32.25
C THR A 624 -23.91 -3.25 31.78
N ALA A 625 -22.80 -2.55 31.55
CA ALA A 625 -21.58 -3.14 31.01
C ALA A 625 -20.80 -3.94 32.03
N THR A 626 -20.19 -5.02 31.55
CA THR A 626 -19.35 -5.94 32.31
C THR A 626 -17.89 -5.86 31.88
N SER A 627 -17.01 -6.42 32.70
CA SER A 627 -15.60 -6.60 32.35
C SER A 627 -15.09 -7.91 32.94
N THR A 628 -14.17 -8.57 32.22
CA THR A 628 -13.33 -9.58 32.86
C THR A 628 -12.48 -8.93 33.95
N PRO A 629 -12.14 -9.64 35.03
CA PRO A 629 -11.32 -9.07 36.11
C PRO A 629 -9.86 -8.82 35.72
N GLY A 630 -9.50 -9.17 34.47
CA GLY A 630 -8.13 -9.13 34.00
C GLY A 630 -7.27 -10.31 34.45
N SER A 631 -5.99 -10.26 34.11
CA SER A 631 -4.98 -11.25 34.47
C SER A 631 -3.58 -10.60 34.46
N SER A 632 -2.56 -11.33 34.87
CA SER A 632 -1.17 -10.84 34.80
C SER A 632 -0.70 -10.55 33.36
N THR A 633 -1.39 -11.06 32.35
CA THR A 633 -1.10 -10.82 30.94
C THR A 633 -2.08 -9.87 30.26
N SER A 634 -3.11 -9.40 30.98
CA SER A 634 -4.14 -8.52 30.39
C SER A 634 -4.88 -7.72 31.48
N PHE A 635 -4.64 -6.43 31.55
CA PHE A 635 -5.31 -5.51 32.46
C PHE A 635 -5.28 -4.07 31.91
N VAL A 636 -5.97 -3.17 32.60
CA VAL A 636 -5.91 -1.73 32.32
C VAL A 636 -4.79 -1.10 33.13
N ASN A 637 -3.77 -0.61 32.46
CA ASN A 637 -2.66 0.14 33.05
C ASN A 637 -3.08 1.62 33.20
N GLY A 638 -3.67 1.93 34.34
CA GLY A 638 -4.20 3.25 34.65
C GLY A 638 -5.62 3.20 35.24
N PRO A 639 -6.31 4.36 35.36
CA PRO A 639 -7.60 4.45 36.00
C PRO A 639 -8.73 3.86 35.16
N VAL A 640 -9.70 3.23 35.84
CA VAL A 640 -10.95 2.73 35.28
C VAL A 640 -12.12 3.30 36.10
N GLN A 641 -13.14 3.78 35.38
CA GLN A 641 -14.40 4.23 35.98
C GLN A 641 -15.50 3.19 35.77
N LYS A 642 -16.27 2.90 36.78
CA LYS A 642 -17.53 2.15 36.73
C LYS A 642 -18.69 3.08 37.09
N ILE A 643 -19.71 3.10 36.28
CA ILE A 643 -20.98 3.74 36.57
C ILE A 643 -22.02 2.64 36.78
N GLY A 644 -22.94 2.82 37.73
CA GLY A 644 -24.06 1.90 37.90
C GLY A 644 -24.15 1.31 39.30
N ASN A 645 -25.18 0.46 39.48
CA ASN A 645 -25.54 -0.17 40.76
C ASN A 645 -25.23 -1.66 40.83
N THR A 646 -24.23 -2.11 40.11
CA THR A 646 -23.75 -3.52 40.13
C THR A 646 -22.41 -3.62 40.86
N ALA A 647 -22.18 -4.70 41.57
CA ALA A 647 -20.88 -5.02 42.09
C ALA A 647 -19.86 -5.10 40.95
N PHE A 648 -18.64 -4.63 41.17
CA PHE A 648 -17.66 -4.55 40.13
C PHE A 648 -16.24 -4.80 40.61
N ILE A 649 -15.47 -5.57 39.85
CA ILE A 649 -14.03 -5.76 40.03
C ILE A 649 -13.32 -4.96 38.95
N PHE A 650 -12.59 -3.93 39.35
CA PHE A 650 -11.81 -3.09 38.45
C PHE A 650 -10.61 -3.88 37.94
N PRO A 651 -10.46 -4.10 36.63
CA PRO A 651 -9.40 -4.89 36.03
C PRO A 651 -8.12 -4.06 35.86
N ILE A 652 -7.66 -3.45 36.94
CA ILE A 652 -6.57 -2.48 36.92
C ILE A 652 -5.21 -3.11 37.24
N GLY A 653 -4.17 -2.39 36.92
CA GLY A 653 -2.78 -2.68 37.22
C GLY A 653 -1.88 -1.52 36.86
N LYS A 654 -0.58 -1.69 36.99
CA LYS A 654 0.44 -0.71 36.62
C LYS A 654 1.71 -1.42 36.18
N ASP A 655 2.26 -1.00 35.05
CA ASP A 655 3.48 -1.55 34.44
C ASP A 655 3.34 -3.08 34.19
N THR A 656 3.94 -3.91 35.06
CA THR A 656 3.86 -5.37 34.97
C THR A 656 2.99 -5.98 36.07
N PHE A 657 2.37 -5.16 36.91
CA PHE A 657 1.65 -5.62 38.09
C PHE A 657 0.14 -5.53 37.85
N TRP A 658 -0.50 -6.68 37.74
CA TRP A 658 -1.94 -6.81 37.84
C TRP A 658 -2.37 -6.71 39.30
N ALA A 659 -3.33 -5.82 39.60
CA ALA A 659 -3.73 -5.53 40.99
C ALA A 659 -5.19 -5.05 41.05
N ARG A 660 -6.11 -5.99 41.12
CA ARG A 660 -7.55 -5.74 41.12
C ARG A 660 -8.00 -4.99 42.39
N LEU A 661 -9.09 -4.24 42.25
CA LEU A 661 -9.89 -3.71 43.34
C LEU A 661 -11.36 -4.02 43.06
N GLY A 662 -12.09 -4.46 44.09
CA GLY A 662 -13.53 -4.73 43.98
C GLY A 662 -14.37 -3.75 44.82
N ILE A 663 -15.61 -3.52 44.38
CA ILE A 663 -16.65 -2.84 45.14
C ILE A 663 -17.93 -3.68 45.16
N THR A 664 -18.65 -3.67 46.30
CA THR A 664 -20.01 -4.20 46.36
C THR A 664 -20.97 -3.32 45.53
N ALA A 665 -22.17 -3.81 45.26
CA ALA A 665 -23.16 -3.10 44.48
C ALA A 665 -23.56 -1.77 45.16
N PRO A 666 -23.40 -0.61 44.50
CA PRO A 666 -24.00 0.65 44.92
C PRO A 666 -25.54 0.57 44.89
N SER A 667 -26.22 1.44 45.62
CA SER A 667 -27.69 1.44 45.67
C SER A 667 -28.32 2.18 44.49
N THR A 668 -27.60 3.12 43.84
CA THR A 668 -28.11 3.95 42.76
C THR A 668 -27.45 3.66 41.40
N ALA A 669 -28.26 3.69 40.34
CA ALA A 669 -27.75 3.45 38.97
C ALA A 669 -26.85 4.58 38.45
N THR A 670 -26.83 5.73 39.11
CA THR A 670 -26.01 6.90 38.78
C THR A 670 -24.71 6.96 39.59
N ALA A 671 -24.51 6.06 40.52
CA ALA A 671 -23.27 5.98 41.30
C ALA A 671 -22.08 5.77 40.36
N SER A 672 -20.97 6.45 40.66
CA SER A 672 -19.75 6.35 39.84
C SER A 672 -18.51 6.29 40.72
N PHE A 673 -17.69 5.31 40.41
CA PHE A 673 -16.43 5.06 41.11
C PHE A 673 -15.30 4.95 40.13
N THR A 674 -14.15 5.57 40.45
CA THR A 674 -12.91 5.46 39.65
C THR A 674 -11.82 4.86 40.50
N ALA A 675 -11.19 3.78 40.02
CA ALA A 675 -10.10 3.09 40.68
C ALA A 675 -8.80 3.16 39.88
N GLU A 676 -7.69 3.35 40.55
CA GLU A 676 -6.33 3.30 39.98
C GLU A 676 -5.37 2.65 40.95
N TYR A 677 -4.41 1.89 40.44
CA TYR A 677 -3.39 1.17 41.25
C TYR A 677 -2.02 1.83 41.12
N PHE A 678 -1.27 1.78 42.26
CA PHE A 678 0.10 2.32 42.38
C PHE A 678 1.01 1.30 43.06
N PRO A 679 2.06 0.77 42.36
CA PRO A 679 3.02 -0.18 42.90
C PRO A 679 4.13 0.51 43.69
N THR A 680 3.80 1.44 44.57
CA THR A 680 4.73 2.23 45.38
C THR A 680 4.15 2.47 46.76
N ALA A 681 4.99 2.79 47.73
CA ALA A 681 4.52 3.25 49.02
C ALA A 681 3.70 4.54 48.90
N TYR A 682 2.62 4.66 49.63
CA TYR A 682 1.94 5.94 49.79
C TYR A 682 2.84 6.94 50.58
N ALA A 683 2.65 8.23 50.30
CA ALA A 683 3.51 9.27 50.85
C ALA A 683 3.56 9.31 52.40
N SER A 684 2.47 8.93 53.09
CA SER A 684 2.38 8.88 54.53
C SER A 684 2.30 7.44 55.04
N ALA A 685 3.02 7.16 56.15
CA ALA A 685 2.97 5.91 56.89
C ALA A 685 2.25 6.07 58.24
N GLU A 686 1.76 7.25 58.60
CA GLU A 686 1.07 7.51 59.81
C GLU A 686 -0.16 6.64 59.95
N ILE A 687 -0.36 6.00 61.11
CA ILE A 687 -1.46 5.07 61.38
C ILE A 687 -2.22 5.47 62.63
N THR A 688 -3.49 5.14 62.65
CA THR A 688 -4.35 5.24 63.86
C THR A 688 -4.61 3.87 64.46
N SER A 689 -4.71 3.81 65.80
CA SER A 689 -5.14 2.59 66.49
C SER A 689 -6.50 2.11 65.98
N PRO A 690 -6.72 0.79 65.79
CA PRO A 690 -5.89 -0.36 66.20
C PRO A 690 -4.84 -0.81 65.18
N LEU A 691 -4.67 -0.14 64.04
CA LEU A 691 -3.63 -0.54 63.07
C LEU A 691 -2.26 -0.50 63.73
N ARG A 692 -1.45 -1.50 63.36
CA ARG A 692 -0.05 -1.61 63.78
C ARG A 692 0.93 -1.39 62.66
N THR A 693 0.48 -1.72 61.43
CA THR A 693 1.23 -1.48 60.19
C THR A 693 0.30 -1.35 59.00
N VAL A 694 0.80 -0.74 57.96
CA VAL A 694 0.17 -0.69 56.60
C VAL A 694 1.21 -1.08 55.54
N SER A 695 0.74 -1.59 54.38
CA SER A 695 1.64 -1.93 53.28
C SER A 695 2.38 -0.69 52.78
N ARG A 696 3.68 -0.88 52.54
CA ARG A 696 4.60 0.15 52.05
C ARG A 696 5.05 -0.10 50.61
N VAL A 697 4.37 -1.01 49.92
CA VAL A 697 4.74 -1.44 48.55
C VAL A 697 3.72 -1.11 47.54
N GLU A 698 2.45 -0.92 47.93
CA GLU A 698 1.36 -0.65 47.00
C GLU A 698 0.16 0.01 47.68
N TYR A 699 -0.62 0.74 46.89
CA TYR A 699 -1.92 1.28 47.26
C TYR A 699 -2.82 1.44 46.08
N TRP A 700 -4.12 1.61 46.31
CA TRP A 700 -5.14 1.91 45.32
C TRP A 700 -5.81 3.24 45.64
N ASN A 701 -6.02 4.09 44.66
CA ASN A 701 -6.95 5.19 44.79
C ASN A 701 -8.32 4.74 44.31
N LEU A 702 -9.34 4.82 45.15
CA LEU A 702 -10.74 4.64 44.81
C LEU A 702 -11.47 5.92 45.13
N ASN A 703 -12.00 6.58 44.13
CA ASN A 703 -12.73 7.84 44.25
C ASN A 703 -14.20 7.67 43.83
N ARG A 704 -15.13 8.11 44.68
CA ARG A 704 -16.52 8.25 44.29
C ARG A 704 -16.68 9.56 43.52
N THR A 705 -16.89 9.45 42.20
CA THR A 705 -16.94 10.59 41.29
C THR A 705 -18.37 11.12 41.05
N ALA A 706 -19.42 10.32 41.37
CA ALA A 706 -20.80 10.75 41.39
C ALA A 706 -21.64 9.88 42.33
N GLY A 707 -22.73 10.42 42.84
CA GLY A 707 -23.63 9.76 43.83
C GLY A 707 -23.17 9.93 45.27
N THR A 708 -23.94 9.39 46.20
CA THR A 708 -23.68 9.38 47.64
C THR A 708 -23.53 7.96 48.22
N ASP A 709 -23.47 6.97 47.35
CA ASP A 709 -23.49 5.55 47.68
C ASP A 709 -22.24 5.13 48.45
N ASN A 710 -22.42 4.32 49.48
CA ASN A 710 -21.37 3.64 50.21
C ASN A 710 -21.24 2.22 49.71
N VAL A 711 -20.03 1.72 49.60
CA VAL A 711 -19.68 0.36 49.13
C VAL A 711 -18.63 -0.28 50.00
N GLN A 712 -18.67 -1.59 50.16
CA GLN A 712 -17.53 -2.29 50.72
C GLN A 712 -16.45 -2.35 49.66
N VAL A 713 -15.18 -2.21 50.11
CA VAL A 713 -13.99 -2.22 49.26
C VAL A 713 -13.28 -3.55 49.45
N GLN A 714 -12.98 -4.22 48.36
CA GLN A 714 -12.23 -5.46 48.34
C GLN A 714 -10.85 -5.23 47.68
N LEU A 715 -9.79 -5.45 48.43
CA LEU A 715 -8.42 -5.39 47.94
C LEU A 715 -7.94 -6.80 47.62
N PHE A 716 -7.30 -6.95 46.47
CA PHE A 716 -6.75 -8.24 46.04
C PHE A 716 -5.23 -8.20 46.03
N TRP A 717 -4.61 -9.31 46.47
CA TRP A 717 -3.20 -9.58 46.20
C TRP A 717 -3.08 -10.76 45.24
N GLU A 718 -2.32 -10.54 44.19
CA GLU A 718 -2.06 -11.55 43.15
C GLU A 718 -0.73 -12.30 43.39
N ASN A 719 0.09 -11.76 44.25
CA ASN A 719 1.30 -12.35 44.78
C ASN A 719 1.53 -11.82 46.22
N GLY A 720 1.24 -12.65 47.18
CA GLY A 720 1.29 -12.25 48.59
C GLY A 720 2.67 -11.77 49.07
N ALA A 721 3.74 -12.41 48.61
CA ALA A 721 5.10 -11.97 48.92
C ALA A 721 5.43 -10.58 48.40
N ARG A 722 4.96 -10.25 47.18
CA ARG A 722 5.10 -8.92 46.59
C ARG A 722 4.28 -7.88 47.37
N SER A 723 3.06 -8.19 47.69
CA SER A 723 2.14 -7.30 48.40
C SER A 723 2.47 -7.15 49.91
N GLY A 724 3.50 -7.84 50.41
CA GLY A 724 3.87 -7.81 51.81
C GLY A 724 2.90 -8.57 52.71
N ILE A 725 2.11 -9.51 52.17
CA ILE A 725 1.16 -10.31 52.93
C ILE A 725 1.90 -11.45 53.61
N THR A 726 2.06 -11.32 54.94
CA THR A 726 2.80 -12.29 55.75
C THR A 726 1.91 -13.24 56.53
N GLU A 727 0.61 -12.91 56.63
CA GLU A 727 -0.39 -13.73 57.34
C GLU A 727 -1.72 -13.73 56.60
N PHE A 728 -2.39 -14.87 56.61
CA PHE A 728 -3.77 -15.02 56.14
C PHE A 728 -4.68 -15.25 57.30
N SER A 729 -4.98 -14.14 58.02
CA SER A 729 -5.70 -14.15 59.29
C SER A 729 -6.64 -12.93 59.37
N PRO A 730 -7.60 -12.93 60.31
CA PRO A 730 -8.46 -11.75 60.55
C PRO A 730 -7.73 -10.46 60.92
N ASN A 731 -6.43 -10.54 61.27
CA ASN A 731 -5.61 -9.36 61.52
C ASN A 731 -5.32 -8.54 60.26
N LEU A 732 -5.35 -9.18 59.06
CA LEU A 732 -5.24 -8.47 57.77
C LEU A 732 -6.51 -7.65 57.56
N GLN A 733 -6.35 -6.37 57.32
CA GLN A 733 -7.42 -5.37 57.27
C GLN A 733 -7.34 -4.58 55.98
N VAL A 734 -8.50 -4.03 55.53
CA VAL A 734 -8.52 -2.93 54.58
C VAL A 734 -8.19 -1.65 55.36
N ALA A 735 -7.18 -0.93 54.93
CA ALA A 735 -6.80 0.36 55.50
C ALA A 735 -7.08 1.49 54.48
N ARG A 736 -7.62 2.61 54.94
CA ARG A 736 -7.89 3.82 54.17
C ARG A 736 -7.15 5.02 54.75
N PHE A 737 -6.59 5.85 53.90
CA PHE A 737 -5.95 7.11 54.34
C PHE A 737 -7.05 8.19 54.48
N ASN A 738 -7.19 8.77 55.67
CA ASN A 738 -8.21 9.74 56.03
C ASN A 738 -7.81 11.21 55.81
N GLY A 739 -6.70 11.45 55.11
CA GLY A 739 -6.11 12.79 54.90
C GLY A 739 -4.94 13.11 55.83
N THR A 740 -4.82 12.44 57.01
CA THR A 740 -3.75 12.63 57.97
C THR A 740 -3.03 11.34 58.29
N ALA A 741 -3.74 10.24 58.46
CA ALA A 741 -3.22 8.93 58.78
C ALA A 741 -4.04 7.80 58.21
N TRP A 742 -3.51 6.60 58.22
CA TRP A 742 -4.22 5.39 57.82
C TRP A 742 -5.13 4.92 59.01
N SER A 743 -6.38 4.70 58.67
CA SER A 743 -7.38 4.11 59.56
C SER A 743 -7.88 2.78 58.99
N THR A 744 -8.29 1.86 59.88
CA THR A 744 -8.84 0.59 59.44
C THR A 744 -10.31 0.72 59.02
N GLU A 745 -10.63 0.10 57.87
CA GLU A 745 -11.99 -0.18 57.46
C GLU A 745 -12.43 -1.62 57.79
N GLY A 746 -11.58 -2.32 58.57
CA GLY A 746 -11.84 -3.66 59.06
C GLY A 746 -11.60 -4.80 58.10
N ASN A 747 -12.00 -5.99 58.51
CA ASN A 747 -11.99 -7.23 57.75
C ASN A 747 -13.41 -7.84 57.76
N GLY A 748 -14.12 -7.76 56.65
CA GLY A 748 -15.45 -8.34 56.44
C GLY A 748 -15.38 -9.74 55.79
N GLY A 749 -14.18 -10.25 55.56
CA GLY A 749 -13.94 -11.57 54.99
C GLY A 749 -12.66 -11.67 54.17
N LEU A 750 -12.03 -12.83 54.25
CA LEU A 750 -10.87 -13.21 53.47
C LEU A 750 -11.26 -14.27 52.42
N ALA A 751 -10.68 -14.21 51.24
CA ALA A 751 -10.82 -15.24 50.24
C ALA A 751 -9.46 -15.55 49.61
N GLY A 752 -9.23 -16.82 49.23
CA GLY A 752 -8.00 -17.24 48.59
C GLY A 752 -6.98 -17.85 49.58
N SER A 753 -5.73 -17.45 49.52
CA SER A 753 -4.64 -17.97 50.33
C SER A 753 -3.58 -16.88 50.54
N LEU A 754 -2.53 -17.22 51.34
CA LEU A 754 -1.37 -16.35 51.50
C LEU A 754 -0.70 -15.98 50.15
N ALA A 755 -0.68 -16.90 49.18
CA ALA A 755 -0.06 -16.67 47.88
C ALA A 755 -0.83 -15.70 47.01
N ALA A 756 -2.17 -15.85 46.92
CA ALA A 756 -3.07 -14.96 46.21
C ALA A 756 -4.44 -14.98 46.88
N GLY A 757 -5.03 -13.80 47.09
CA GLY A 757 -6.31 -13.72 47.82
C GLY A 757 -6.88 -12.32 47.83
N SER A 758 -7.84 -12.09 48.74
CA SER A 758 -8.44 -10.78 48.92
C SER A 758 -8.94 -10.55 50.33
N VAL A 759 -9.06 -9.31 50.74
CA VAL A 759 -9.71 -8.85 51.98
C VAL A 759 -10.81 -7.84 51.63
N LEU A 760 -11.98 -8.01 52.26
CA LEU A 760 -13.13 -7.12 52.08
C LEU A 760 -13.21 -6.20 53.32
N SER A 761 -13.58 -4.94 53.20
CA SER A 761 -13.87 -4.05 54.30
C SER A 761 -15.02 -4.58 55.15
N ALA A 762 -15.00 -4.36 56.48
CA ALA A 762 -16.04 -4.90 57.39
C ALA A 762 -17.42 -4.31 57.13
N ALA A 763 -17.50 -3.06 56.72
CA ALA A 763 -18.75 -2.32 56.40
C ALA A 763 -18.57 -1.51 55.11
N PRO A 764 -19.70 -1.01 54.51
CA PRO A 764 -19.63 -0.05 53.43
C PRO A 764 -18.92 1.23 53.87
N VAL A 765 -17.92 1.61 53.07
CA VAL A 765 -17.05 2.77 53.29
C VAL A 765 -17.78 4.01 52.79
N SER A 766 -17.79 5.07 53.60
CA SER A 766 -18.47 6.33 53.28
C SER A 766 -17.55 7.40 52.70
N GLU A 767 -16.26 7.27 52.91
CA GLU A 767 -15.22 8.18 52.41
C GLU A 767 -14.23 7.41 51.56
N PHE A 768 -13.72 8.05 50.51
CA PHE A 768 -12.91 7.43 49.48
C PHE A 768 -11.57 8.14 49.34
N GLY A 769 -10.63 7.55 48.64
CA GLY A 769 -9.24 8.01 48.47
C GLY A 769 -8.28 6.85 48.39
N ALA A 770 -7.15 6.93 49.05
CA ALA A 770 -6.15 5.87 49.04
C ALA A 770 -6.51 4.72 49.99
N PHE A 771 -6.40 3.49 49.49
CA PHE A 771 -6.59 2.23 50.21
C PHE A 771 -5.34 1.37 50.09
N THR A 772 -5.02 0.62 51.15
CA THR A 772 -3.94 -0.37 51.16
C THR A 772 -4.22 -1.50 52.15
N PHE A 773 -3.39 -2.50 52.18
CA PHE A 773 -3.44 -3.53 53.21
C PHE A 773 -2.92 -3.00 54.55
N GLY A 774 -3.62 -3.30 55.59
CA GLY A 774 -3.19 -3.00 56.99
C GLY A 774 -3.18 -4.26 57.84
N SER A 775 -2.48 -4.22 58.98
CA SER A 775 -2.53 -5.28 59.97
C SER A 775 -2.68 -4.69 61.37
N VAL A 776 -3.49 -5.36 62.20
CA VAL A 776 -3.63 -5.08 63.63
C VAL A 776 -2.72 -5.96 64.51
N ALA A 777 -2.01 -6.92 63.89
CA ALA A 777 -0.97 -7.67 64.54
C ALA A 777 0.30 -6.82 64.76
N PRO A 778 1.13 -7.13 65.74
CA PRO A 778 2.46 -6.50 65.87
C PRO A 778 3.28 -6.69 64.61
N PRO A 779 4.05 -5.70 64.16
CA PRO A 779 4.85 -5.81 62.94
C PRO A 779 5.83 -6.97 63.01
N LEU A 780 5.86 -7.79 61.99
CA LEU A 780 6.89 -8.81 61.74
C LEU A 780 8.19 -8.15 61.30
N PRO A 781 9.36 -8.81 61.52
CA PRO A 781 10.66 -8.23 61.20
C PRO A 781 10.87 -7.94 59.72
N VAL A 782 11.58 -6.87 59.42
CA VAL A 782 12.07 -6.33 58.13
C VAL A 782 11.26 -6.66 56.87
N GLU A 783 10.64 -5.64 56.29
CA GLU A 783 9.89 -5.76 55.04
C GLU A 783 10.76 -5.33 53.83
N LEU A 784 11.16 -6.32 53.01
CA LEU A 784 11.90 -6.07 51.77
C LEU A 784 10.92 -5.63 50.70
N VAL A 785 11.03 -4.36 50.24
CA VAL A 785 10.13 -3.76 49.23
C VAL A 785 10.40 -4.29 47.84
N ARG A 786 11.68 -4.43 47.48
CA ARG A 786 12.13 -4.92 46.20
C ARG A 786 13.51 -5.51 46.25
N PHE A 787 13.78 -6.46 45.38
CA PHE A 787 15.12 -6.92 45.04
C PHE A 787 15.16 -7.15 43.52
N GLN A 788 16.09 -6.48 42.84
CA GLN A 788 16.19 -6.52 41.38
C GLN A 788 17.66 -6.70 40.98
N ALA A 789 17.84 -7.49 39.89
CA ALA A 789 19.11 -7.66 39.23
C ALA A 789 18.94 -7.17 37.77
N THR A 790 19.73 -6.18 37.38
CA THR A 790 19.68 -5.61 36.02
C THR A 790 21.05 -5.66 35.38
N PRO A 791 21.17 -6.06 34.09
CA PRO A 791 22.46 -6.08 33.43
C PRO A 791 22.92 -4.64 33.14
N ILE A 792 24.21 -4.35 33.36
CA ILE A 792 24.88 -3.12 32.97
C ILE A 792 25.97 -3.49 31.96
N GLY A 793 25.73 -3.16 30.69
CA GLY A 793 26.59 -3.61 29.60
C GLY A 793 26.68 -5.14 29.59
N ASN A 794 27.81 -5.67 29.15
CA ASN A 794 27.96 -7.10 28.87
C ASN A 794 28.64 -7.86 30.03
N SER A 795 29.09 -7.19 31.08
CA SER A 795 29.95 -7.80 32.09
C SER A 795 29.58 -7.52 33.55
N ARG A 796 28.57 -6.72 33.81
CA ARG A 796 28.16 -6.33 35.15
C ARG A 796 26.69 -6.54 35.41
N VAL A 797 26.33 -6.84 36.62
CA VAL A 797 24.96 -6.89 37.12
C VAL A 797 24.79 -5.88 38.23
N GLN A 798 23.87 -4.96 38.05
CA GLN A 798 23.46 -4.03 39.09
C GLN A 798 22.37 -4.69 39.93
N LEU A 799 22.67 -4.89 41.21
CA LEU A 799 21.72 -5.35 42.20
C LEU A 799 21.21 -4.16 42.97
N ARG A 800 19.90 -4.05 43.10
CA ARG A 800 19.24 -2.99 43.87
C ARG A 800 18.16 -3.60 44.74
N TRP A 801 18.10 -3.16 45.97
CA TRP A 801 17.01 -3.53 46.87
C TRP A 801 16.63 -2.38 47.78
N ALA A 802 15.42 -2.47 48.30
CA ALA A 802 14.89 -1.50 49.24
C ALA A 802 14.14 -2.23 50.35
N THR A 803 14.26 -1.71 51.56
CA THR A 803 13.47 -2.12 52.72
C THR A 803 12.49 -1.00 53.07
N ALA A 804 11.24 -1.34 53.42
CA ALA A 804 10.28 -0.37 53.93
C ALA A 804 10.63 0.03 55.37
N THR A 805 10.99 -0.97 56.19
CA THR A 805 11.44 -0.81 57.58
C THR A 805 12.54 -1.81 57.89
N GLU A 806 13.39 -1.54 58.86
CA GLU A 806 14.34 -2.50 59.37
C GLU A 806 14.20 -2.56 60.89
N LEU A 807 14.23 -3.77 61.45
CA LEU A 807 14.23 -3.98 62.90
C LEU A 807 15.30 -5.02 63.24
N HIS A 808 16.30 -4.62 64.04
CA HIS A 808 17.45 -5.44 64.41
C HIS A 808 18.22 -6.04 63.22
N ASN A 809 18.20 -5.39 62.07
CA ASN A 809 18.83 -5.86 60.87
C ASN A 809 20.35 -5.66 60.93
N GLU A 810 21.10 -6.76 60.94
CA GLU A 810 22.56 -6.70 60.87
C GLU A 810 23.01 -6.35 59.45
N GLY A 811 22.31 -6.92 58.40
CA GLY A 811 22.62 -6.63 57.02
C GLY A 811 22.12 -7.69 56.04
N PHE A 812 22.67 -7.61 54.84
CA PHE A 812 22.26 -8.43 53.71
C PHE A 812 23.46 -9.14 53.09
N GLY A 813 23.50 -10.47 53.17
CA GLY A 813 24.39 -11.29 52.35
C GLY A 813 23.82 -11.41 50.94
N LEU A 814 24.50 -10.84 49.96
CA LEU A 814 24.14 -11.08 48.56
C LEU A 814 24.71 -12.41 48.11
N GLU A 815 23.86 -13.26 47.63
CA GLU A 815 24.24 -14.58 47.16
C GLU A 815 23.96 -14.72 45.64
N ARG A 816 24.94 -15.33 44.95
CA ARG A 816 24.85 -15.63 43.50
C ARG A 816 24.87 -17.14 43.30
N SER A 817 24.11 -17.59 42.26
CA SER A 817 24.09 -18.98 41.81
C SER A 817 24.10 -19.05 40.30
N LEU A 818 24.64 -20.16 39.74
CA LEU A 818 24.60 -20.49 38.34
C LEU A 818 23.51 -21.51 37.99
N ASP A 819 22.99 -22.22 38.98
CA ASP A 819 22.04 -23.32 38.83
C ASP A 819 20.75 -23.13 39.65
N GLY A 820 20.65 -22.01 40.39
CA GLY A 820 19.57 -21.72 41.32
C GLY A 820 19.52 -22.63 42.57
N LYS A 821 20.52 -23.51 42.73
CA LYS A 821 20.58 -24.50 43.83
C LYS A 821 21.81 -24.31 44.74
N LYS A 822 22.98 -24.08 44.16
CA LYS A 822 24.22 -23.84 44.88
C LYS A 822 24.47 -22.34 44.92
N TRP A 823 24.48 -21.79 46.14
CA TRP A 823 24.58 -20.36 46.40
C TRP A 823 25.94 -20.00 46.99
N GLN A 824 26.52 -18.95 46.45
CA GLN A 824 27.76 -18.37 46.93
C GLN A 824 27.52 -16.94 47.38
N GLN A 825 27.84 -16.59 48.62
CA GLN A 825 27.82 -15.22 49.08
C GLN A 825 28.94 -14.43 48.39
N ILE A 826 28.57 -13.34 47.70
CA ILE A 826 29.51 -12.49 46.98
C ILE A 826 29.92 -11.27 47.76
N VAL A 827 29.04 -10.78 48.65
CA VAL A 827 29.30 -9.64 49.54
C VAL A 827 28.31 -9.66 50.68
N PHE A 828 28.66 -9.02 51.79
CA PHE A 828 27.74 -8.66 52.87
C PHE A 828 27.65 -7.13 52.96
N VAL A 829 26.42 -6.61 52.90
CA VAL A 829 26.14 -5.18 52.99
C VAL A 829 25.47 -4.88 54.31
N GLN A 830 26.09 -4.03 55.14
CA GLN A 830 25.61 -3.67 56.47
C GLN A 830 24.23 -3.01 56.39
N GLY A 831 23.31 -3.46 57.22
CA GLY A 831 22.00 -2.89 57.44
C GLY A 831 22.03 -1.59 58.26
N LYS A 832 20.87 -0.95 58.39
CA LYS A 832 20.71 0.26 59.23
C LYS A 832 20.25 -0.07 60.66
N GLY A 833 20.25 -1.35 61.03
CA GLY A 833 19.84 -1.81 62.38
C GLY A 833 18.33 -1.74 62.53
N SER A 834 17.84 -0.69 63.16
CA SER A 834 16.40 -0.46 63.33
C SER A 834 16.02 0.91 62.77
N THR A 835 15.18 0.95 61.76
CA THR A 835 14.66 2.17 61.18
C THR A 835 13.24 1.97 60.61
N SER A 836 12.38 2.94 60.75
CA SER A 836 11.04 2.98 60.19
C SER A 836 11.00 3.69 58.83
N GLN A 837 12.15 4.13 58.33
CA GLN A 837 12.27 4.78 57.03
C GLN A 837 12.75 3.80 55.97
N GLN A 838 12.24 3.93 54.77
CA GLN A 838 12.69 3.17 53.63
C GLN A 838 14.20 3.35 53.39
N GLN A 839 14.91 2.26 53.21
CA GLN A 839 16.34 2.26 52.93
C GLN A 839 16.56 1.67 51.52
N GLU A 840 17.43 2.33 50.75
CA GLU A 840 17.84 1.89 49.43
C GLU A 840 19.29 1.38 49.48
N TYR A 841 19.53 0.25 48.85
CA TYR A 841 20.83 -0.39 48.73
C TYR A 841 21.14 -0.75 47.28
N THR A 842 22.41 -0.72 46.97
CA THR A 842 22.88 -1.07 45.64
C THR A 842 24.24 -1.75 45.71
N TYR A 843 24.46 -2.73 44.82
CA TYR A 843 25.73 -3.39 44.62
C TYR A 843 25.94 -3.73 43.16
N SER A 844 27.20 -3.63 42.68
CA SER A 844 27.55 -3.98 41.30
C SER A 844 28.41 -5.23 41.31
N ASP A 845 27.86 -6.34 40.88
CA ASP A 845 28.58 -7.60 40.70
C ASP A 845 29.23 -7.67 39.30
N GLN A 846 30.44 -8.25 39.25
CA GLN A 846 31.15 -8.49 37.99
C GLN A 846 31.50 -9.97 37.86
N PRO A 847 30.58 -10.80 37.45
CA PRO A 847 30.70 -12.26 37.48
C PRO A 847 31.70 -12.85 36.45
N ASN A 848 32.20 -12.08 35.49
CA ASN A 848 33.04 -12.52 34.37
C ASN A 848 32.49 -13.74 33.62
N LEU A 849 31.19 -13.82 33.51
CA LEU A 849 30.45 -14.92 32.87
C LEU A 849 29.50 -14.32 31.81
N PHE A 850 29.49 -14.94 30.65
CA PHE A 850 28.69 -14.49 29.50
C PHE A 850 27.75 -15.61 29.04
N ASP A 851 26.61 -15.24 28.48
CA ASP A 851 25.59 -16.14 27.92
C ASP A 851 25.08 -17.20 28.91
N GLN A 852 25.08 -16.85 30.19
CA GLN A 852 24.56 -17.70 31.26
C GLN A 852 23.50 -16.94 32.08
N THR A 853 22.51 -17.65 32.53
CA THR A 853 21.54 -17.12 33.47
C THR A 853 22.15 -17.16 34.87
N LEU A 854 22.19 -15.99 35.49
CA LEU A 854 22.65 -15.80 36.86
C LEU A 854 21.46 -15.62 37.77
N TYR A 855 21.49 -16.24 38.88
CA TYR A 855 20.50 -16.16 39.94
C TYR A 855 21.08 -15.41 41.10
N TYR A 856 20.33 -14.45 41.63
CA TYR A 856 20.70 -13.67 42.82
C TYR A 856 19.60 -13.73 43.84
N ARG A 857 19.99 -13.76 45.12
CA ARG A 857 19.09 -13.57 46.26
C ARG A 857 19.79 -12.81 47.39
N LEU A 858 19.02 -12.22 48.25
CA LEU A 858 19.49 -11.64 49.49
C LEU A 858 19.28 -12.66 50.62
N ARG A 859 20.27 -12.80 51.47
CA ARG A 859 20.14 -13.40 52.83
C ARG A 859 20.19 -12.26 53.81
N GLN A 860 19.03 -11.81 54.27
CA GLN A 860 18.94 -10.85 55.34
C GLN A 860 19.33 -11.56 56.64
N GLN A 861 20.09 -10.90 57.49
CA GLN A 861 20.55 -11.40 58.78
C GLN A 861 20.22 -10.39 59.84
N ASP A 862 19.56 -10.87 60.90
CA ASP A 862 19.29 -10.07 62.11
C ASP A 862 20.41 -10.18 63.11
N THR A 863 20.51 -9.20 64.01
CA THR A 863 21.55 -9.18 65.07
C THR A 863 21.44 -10.36 66.08
N ASP A 864 20.32 -11.10 66.06
CA ASP A 864 20.13 -12.34 66.82
C ASP A 864 20.60 -13.60 66.06
N GLY A 865 21.18 -13.42 64.88
CA GLY A 865 21.69 -14.48 64.00
C GLY A 865 20.64 -15.19 63.15
N LYS A 866 19.35 -14.85 63.22
CA LYS A 866 18.34 -15.40 62.33
C LYS A 866 18.48 -14.79 60.93
N SER A 867 18.17 -15.60 59.94
CA SER A 867 18.26 -15.13 58.55
C SER A 867 16.99 -15.48 57.75
N THR A 868 16.62 -14.58 56.85
CA THR A 868 15.54 -14.77 55.85
C THR A 868 16.06 -14.53 54.45
N TYR A 869 15.40 -15.11 53.43
CA TYR A 869 15.83 -14.99 52.04
C TYR A 869 14.81 -14.21 51.25
N SER A 870 15.31 -13.38 50.33
CA SER A 870 14.47 -12.73 49.30
C SER A 870 13.98 -13.73 48.27
N SER A 871 13.03 -13.29 47.41
CA SER A 871 12.80 -13.91 46.12
C SER A 871 14.09 -13.90 45.28
N VAL A 872 14.21 -14.87 44.37
CA VAL A 872 15.34 -14.99 43.45
C VAL A 872 15.13 -14.05 42.26
N ALA A 873 16.09 -13.16 42.06
CA ALA A 873 16.16 -12.35 40.84
C ALA A 873 17.05 -13.06 39.83
N THR A 874 16.59 -13.15 38.59
CA THR A 874 17.33 -13.76 37.49
C THR A 874 17.78 -12.72 36.49
N VAL A 875 18.99 -12.86 35.98
CA VAL A 875 19.50 -12.00 34.92
C VAL A 875 20.36 -12.82 33.96
N THR A 876 20.21 -12.62 32.71
CA THR A 876 21.07 -13.18 31.67
C THR A 876 21.95 -12.07 31.13
N LEU A 877 23.28 -12.24 31.30
CA LEU A 877 24.25 -11.38 30.64
C LEU A 877 24.39 -11.87 29.20
N SER A 878 23.49 -11.45 28.35
CA SER A 878 23.60 -11.69 26.91
C SER A 878 24.49 -10.61 26.31
N VAL A 879 25.40 -11.02 25.45
CA VAL A 879 26.08 -10.08 24.55
C VAL A 879 25.01 -9.52 23.63
N SER A 880 24.56 -8.30 23.88
CA SER A 880 23.53 -7.67 23.07
C SER A 880 23.97 -7.69 21.60
N SER A 881 23.11 -8.20 20.74
CA SER A 881 23.28 -8.25 19.30
C SER A 881 23.17 -6.87 18.66
N LEU A 882 24.00 -5.92 19.09
CA LEU A 882 24.27 -4.72 18.32
C LEU A 882 25.48 -5.01 17.44
N ALA A 883 25.21 -5.34 16.19
CA ALA A 883 26.17 -5.41 15.08
C ALA A 883 27.47 -6.18 15.38
N SER A 884 27.36 -7.44 15.74
CA SER A 884 28.52 -8.33 15.80
C SER A 884 28.45 -9.36 14.70
N SER A 885 28.49 -8.89 13.46
CA SER A 885 28.84 -9.78 12.35
C SER A 885 30.36 -10.02 12.38
N ILE A 886 30.76 -11.25 12.23
CA ILE A 886 32.12 -11.57 11.84
C ILE A 886 32.43 -10.72 10.61
N SER A 887 33.57 -10.04 10.59
CA SER A 887 33.96 -9.22 9.43
C SER A 887 35.32 -9.69 8.89
N VAL A 888 35.48 -9.60 7.58
CA VAL A 888 36.69 -9.98 6.86
C VAL A 888 37.19 -8.76 6.11
N TYR A 889 38.44 -8.36 6.36
CA TYR A 889 39.01 -7.18 5.71
C TYR A 889 40.54 -7.31 5.48
N PRO A 890 41.09 -6.66 4.45
CA PRO A 890 40.35 -5.98 3.39
C PRO A 890 39.52 -6.97 2.54
N ASN A 891 38.41 -6.52 2.03
CA ASN A 891 37.56 -7.30 1.14
C ASN A 891 36.87 -6.35 0.14
N PRO A 892 37.26 -6.33 -1.14
CA PRO A 892 38.18 -7.29 -1.79
C PRO A 892 39.62 -7.25 -1.29
N ALA A 893 40.32 -8.41 -1.32
CA ALA A 893 41.71 -8.57 -0.97
C ALA A 893 42.57 -8.61 -2.23
N ALA A 894 43.64 -7.79 -2.28
CA ALA A 894 44.62 -7.82 -3.36
C ALA A 894 45.63 -8.98 -3.18
N LEU A 895 46.38 -9.31 -4.25
CA LEU A 895 47.51 -10.28 -4.19
C LEU A 895 48.54 -9.85 -3.12
N ALA A 896 48.85 -10.74 -2.19
CA ALA A 896 49.80 -10.54 -1.09
C ALA A 896 49.28 -9.71 0.14
N GLU A 897 48.01 -9.35 0.21
CA GLU A 897 47.46 -8.71 1.41
C GLU A 897 47.08 -9.75 2.48
N HIS A 898 47.41 -9.44 3.74
CA HIS A 898 46.99 -10.24 4.88
C HIS A 898 45.49 -9.96 5.16
N VAL A 899 44.65 -10.92 4.84
CA VAL A 899 43.22 -10.83 5.15
C VAL A 899 43.00 -11.15 6.62
N ARG A 900 42.29 -10.25 7.34
CA ARG A 900 41.98 -10.42 8.75
C ARG A 900 40.53 -10.77 8.94
N LEU A 901 40.29 -11.68 9.82
CA LEU A 901 38.98 -12.08 10.31
C LEU A 901 38.81 -11.51 11.70
N ALA A 902 37.95 -10.51 11.86
CA ALA A 902 37.58 -9.99 13.17
C ALA A 902 36.38 -10.77 13.70
N LEU A 903 36.53 -11.24 14.93
CA LEU A 903 35.50 -12.02 15.63
C LEU A 903 34.72 -11.11 16.58
N PRO A 904 33.39 -11.27 16.68
CA PRO A 904 32.54 -10.43 17.52
C PRO A 904 32.83 -10.60 19.03
N ARG A 905 33.46 -11.70 19.42
CA ARG A 905 33.87 -11.99 20.81
C ARG A 905 35.06 -12.96 20.84
N PRO A 906 35.82 -12.99 21.92
CA PRO A 906 36.81 -14.02 22.16
C PRO A 906 36.15 -15.41 22.19
N LEU A 907 36.74 -16.39 21.54
CA LEU A 907 36.23 -17.76 21.51
C LEU A 907 36.67 -18.50 22.79
N ALA A 908 35.75 -19.18 23.47
CA ALA A 908 36.07 -19.93 24.68
C ALA A 908 37.02 -21.12 24.43
N THR A 909 36.96 -21.68 23.25
CA THR A 909 37.82 -22.82 22.82
C THR A 909 38.38 -22.53 21.41
N ALA A 910 39.52 -23.14 21.11
CA ALA A 910 40.09 -23.10 19.76
C ALA A 910 39.09 -23.74 18.77
N THR A 911 38.94 -23.14 17.63
CA THR A 911 38.04 -23.60 16.55
C THR A 911 38.73 -23.48 15.18
N HIS A 912 38.00 -23.74 14.11
CA HIS A 912 38.55 -23.63 12.76
C HIS A 912 37.79 -22.56 11.96
N VAL A 913 38.54 -21.77 11.20
CA VAL A 913 38.02 -21.02 10.07
C VAL A 913 38.25 -21.82 8.78
N GLN A 914 37.23 -21.93 7.98
CA GLN A 914 37.23 -22.62 6.70
C GLN A 914 36.97 -21.63 5.57
N LEU A 915 37.74 -21.75 4.50
CA LEU A 915 37.55 -21.04 3.26
C LEU A 915 37.02 -22.03 2.22
N LEU A 916 35.86 -21.74 1.68
CA LEU A 916 35.16 -22.57 0.70
C LEU A 916 35.07 -21.83 -0.64
N ASP A 917 35.15 -22.50 -1.75
CA ASP A 917 34.77 -21.94 -3.04
C ASP A 917 33.24 -21.86 -3.20
N LEU A 918 32.76 -21.26 -4.27
CA LEU A 918 31.33 -21.10 -4.50
C LEU A 918 30.58 -22.42 -4.73
N THR A 919 31.29 -23.51 -4.97
CA THR A 919 30.72 -24.87 -5.08
C THR A 919 30.61 -25.57 -3.72
N GLY A 920 31.14 -24.94 -2.64
CA GLY A 920 31.19 -25.49 -1.29
C GLY A 920 32.40 -26.39 -1.01
N ARG A 921 33.37 -26.46 -1.93
CA ARG A 921 34.62 -27.25 -1.73
C ARG A 921 35.53 -26.48 -0.78
N LEU A 922 36.10 -27.21 0.19
CA LEU A 922 37.06 -26.65 1.16
C LEU A 922 38.39 -26.34 0.45
N VAL A 923 38.85 -25.08 0.55
CA VAL A 923 40.07 -24.55 -0.06
C VAL A 923 41.14 -24.34 1.00
N LEU A 924 40.78 -23.88 2.19
CA LEU A 924 41.69 -23.63 3.30
C LEU A 924 41.00 -23.92 4.63
N THR A 925 41.75 -24.50 5.57
CA THR A 925 41.32 -24.51 6.98
C THR A 925 42.44 -23.98 7.85
N GLN A 926 42.11 -23.14 8.84
CA GLN A 926 43.10 -22.55 9.75
C GLN A 926 42.54 -22.55 11.17
N ILE A 927 43.38 -22.81 12.18
CA ILE A 927 42.99 -22.82 13.58
C ILE A 927 42.87 -21.37 14.07
N VAL A 928 41.79 -21.09 14.74
CA VAL A 928 41.57 -19.87 15.53
C VAL A 928 41.87 -20.21 16.97
N PRO A 929 42.87 -19.62 17.59
CA PRO A 929 43.18 -19.88 19.02
C PRO A 929 42.05 -19.48 19.95
N ALA A 930 41.95 -20.12 21.11
CA ALA A 930 41.06 -19.65 22.17
C ALA A 930 41.44 -18.22 22.60
N ASN A 931 40.42 -17.42 22.93
CA ASN A 931 40.53 -16.01 23.28
C ASN A 931 40.97 -15.04 22.17
N ALA A 932 41.09 -15.50 20.92
CA ALA A 932 41.35 -14.60 19.78
C ALA A 932 40.10 -13.71 19.50
N THR A 933 40.38 -12.43 19.25
CA THR A 933 39.42 -11.44 18.77
C THR A 933 39.62 -11.11 17.29
N GLU A 934 40.80 -11.46 16.77
CA GLU A 934 41.18 -11.27 15.37
C GLU A 934 42.13 -12.40 14.94
N VAL A 935 42.02 -12.85 13.71
CA VAL A 935 42.85 -13.86 13.12
C VAL A 935 43.23 -13.45 11.73
N THR A 936 44.52 -13.53 11.40
CA THR A 936 45.03 -13.33 10.04
C THR A 936 44.90 -14.64 9.25
N LEU A 937 44.12 -14.59 8.17
CA LEU A 937 44.00 -15.71 7.24
C LEU A 937 45.22 -15.75 6.35
N GLN A 938 45.93 -16.87 6.37
CA GLN A 938 47.09 -17.10 5.51
C GLN A 938 46.61 -17.64 4.17
N LEU A 939 46.32 -16.75 3.23
CA LEU A 939 45.94 -17.13 1.89
C LEU A 939 47.19 -17.46 1.08
N SER A 940 47.19 -18.61 0.39
CA SER A 940 48.24 -18.96 -0.52
C SER A 940 48.25 -18.06 -1.76
N ASP A 941 49.43 -17.73 -2.27
CA ASP A 941 49.56 -16.97 -3.53
C ASP A 941 49.03 -17.74 -4.74
N GLU A 942 48.95 -19.09 -4.63
CA GLU A 942 48.36 -19.96 -5.66
C GLU A 942 46.80 -19.94 -5.65
N LEU A 943 46.19 -19.33 -4.65
CA LEU A 943 44.75 -19.26 -4.61
C LEU A 943 44.18 -18.39 -5.73
N ALA A 944 43.37 -18.95 -6.61
CA ALA A 944 42.86 -18.29 -7.81
C ALA A 944 42.08 -17.01 -7.47
N LYS A 945 42.09 -16.03 -8.36
CA LYS A 945 41.18 -14.85 -8.24
C LYS A 945 39.73 -15.30 -8.29
N GLY A 946 38.93 -14.80 -7.40
CA GLY A 946 37.54 -15.21 -7.34
C GLY A 946 36.82 -14.88 -6.04
N THR A 947 35.61 -15.37 -5.91
CA THR A 947 34.79 -15.24 -4.70
C THR A 947 34.85 -16.52 -3.89
N TYR A 948 35.07 -16.37 -2.59
CA TYR A 948 35.14 -17.43 -1.61
C TYR A 948 34.17 -17.16 -0.46
N LEU A 949 33.86 -18.20 0.28
CA LEU A 949 33.00 -18.16 1.47
C LEU A 949 33.84 -18.50 2.70
N VAL A 950 33.88 -17.61 3.67
CA VAL A 950 34.56 -17.80 4.96
C VAL A 950 33.57 -18.26 5.98
N GLN A 951 33.79 -19.39 6.63
CA GLN A 951 32.96 -19.96 7.66
C GLN A 951 33.80 -20.28 8.90
N VAL A 952 33.29 -19.94 10.08
CA VAL A 952 33.90 -20.29 11.37
C VAL A 952 33.06 -21.40 12.00
N THR A 953 33.69 -22.55 12.27
CA THR A 953 33.01 -23.69 12.89
C THR A 953 32.85 -23.47 14.39
N GLY A 954 31.78 -23.96 15.01
CA GLY A 954 31.54 -23.90 16.46
C GLY A 954 30.96 -22.62 17.05
N LEU A 955 30.49 -21.67 16.21
CA LEU A 955 29.71 -20.52 16.62
C LEU A 955 28.22 -20.78 16.33
N GLU A 956 27.43 -21.04 17.38
CA GLU A 956 26.01 -21.46 17.26
C GLU A 956 25.06 -20.42 16.61
N SER A 957 25.49 -19.19 16.38
CA SER A 957 24.59 -18.09 15.96
C SER A 957 24.85 -17.50 14.58
N SER A 958 25.80 -18.00 13.80
CA SER A 958 26.17 -17.36 12.51
C SER A 958 26.33 -18.32 11.34
N GLY A 959 25.32 -19.12 11.06
CA GLY A 959 25.29 -20.06 9.95
C GLY A 959 25.40 -19.47 8.52
N LYS A 960 25.68 -18.18 8.33
CA LYS A 960 25.89 -17.58 7.01
C LYS A 960 27.38 -17.37 6.76
N PRO A 961 27.95 -18.06 5.77
CA PRO A 961 29.34 -17.82 5.34
C PRO A 961 29.49 -16.37 4.86
N ILE A 962 30.64 -15.79 5.17
CA ILE A 962 30.96 -14.42 4.76
C ILE A 962 31.65 -14.48 3.41
N ARG A 963 31.26 -13.62 2.51
CA ARG A 963 31.87 -13.53 1.19
C ARG A 963 33.23 -12.82 1.28
N LEU A 964 34.29 -13.46 0.78
CA LEU A 964 35.59 -12.88 0.54
C LEU A 964 35.84 -12.84 -0.97
N VAL A 965 36.28 -11.71 -1.49
CA VAL A 965 36.68 -11.56 -2.90
C VAL A 965 38.19 -11.40 -2.98
N LYS A 966 38.86 -12.31 -3.68
CA LYS A 966 40.29 -12.20 -4.02
C LYS A 966 40.44 -11.63 -5.43
N GLN A 967 41.14 -10.51 -5.56
CA GLN A 967 41.40 -9.81 -6.82
C GLN A 967 42.72 -10.23 -7.47
#